data_5bbb21c1a3ea4a2a518d74673b19eee8
#
_entry.id   5bbb21c1a3ea4a2a518d74673b19eee8
#
_cell.length_a   1.000
_cell.length_b   1.000
_cell.length_c   1.000
_cell.angle_alpha   90.00
_cell.angle_beta   90.00
_cell.angle_gamma   90.00
#
_symmetry.space_group_name_H-M   'P 1'
#
loop_
_entity.id
_entity.type
_entity.pdbx_description
1 polymer ?
#
loop_
_entity_poly.entity_id
_entity_poly.type
_entity_poly.pdbx_seq_one_letter_code
_entity_poly.pdbx_strand_id
1 'polypeptide(L)'
;MEYNFREIEKKWHQQWVKDNTYKVTEDPNKQKFYVLNMFPYPSGAGLHVGHPLGYIASDIYARFKRLNGFNVLNPMGYDAYGLPAEQYAIQTGQHPEVTTVANINRYREQLDKIGFSFDWSREVRTCDPKYYHWTQWAFEKMFKSFFCNSCQKAQPIEKLIKHFEQKGTEGLDVAQSEPLEFTADQWRDMSEVEKEQTLMNYRIAYLGETMVNWCAGLGTVLANDEVVNGVSERGGYPVVQKKMRQWCLRTSAYSQRLLDGLDTIDWSDSIKETQKNWIGRSEGTEMQFAVKDSDIKFTIFTTRADTIFGVTFMVLAPESELVEQLTTPEQKAAVDEYLAYVKKRTELDRMANHSVTGVFSGSYAVNPFTGDSIPVWISEYVLAGYGTGAIMAVPAHDSRDYAFARHFNLPVIPLIEGADVSEESFDAKDGIVMNSPADGKQTLDGFSLNGLTVKEAIAATKKFVTEKGLGRVKVNYRLRDSIFSRQRYWGEPFPVYYKDGMPQMLPEECLPLELPEIETYKPTETGEPPLGRAKMWAWDVEKRQVVDKALVDNKTVFPLELNTMPGFAGSSAYYLRYMDPNDDTALVSKAADEYWQNVDLYVGGCEHATGHLIYSRFWNKVLFDLGVSCKEEPFQKLVNQGMIQGRSNFVFRINNDDHSKAPVFVSLGLKDQYDTTPIHVDVNIVSADVLDIEAFKKWRPEYENAEFILEDGKYICDAAVEKMSKSMFNVVNPDMIVERYGADTLRLYEMFLGPVEQSKPWDTNGIDGCHRFLKKFWGLYYDNRSDNMLVNSDEPSKDSMKSLHKLIKKVTDDIEKFSYNTSISAFMIAVSELQQQKCHSKAVLEPLAVLIAPFAPHVAEELWHAMGHDTTVCDAQWPEFNPAFLVESEMQLTVSFNGKARFQKKFPADAKNDDIQAAVLADEQSQKYLDGKQVIKVIVVPKKIVNVVVK
;
A
#
# COMPACT_ATOMS: atom_id res chain seq x y z
N MET A 1 -4.24 33.59 32.18
CA MET A 1 -4.45 33.62 30.71
C MET A 1 -5.07 32.28 30.33
N GLU A 2 -6.25 32.29 29.68
CA GLU A 2 -6.84 31.08 29.14
C GLU A 2 -6.11 30.55 27.92
N TYR A 3 -6.18 29.24 27.72
CA TYR A 3 -5.66 28.61 26.52
C TYR A 3 -6.52 28.95 25.30
N ASN A 4 -6.10 29.92 24.51
CA ASN A 4 -6.79 30.35 23.30
C ASN A 4 -6.11 29.72 22.05
N PHE A 5 -6.47 28.48 21.76
CA PHE A 5 -5.87 27.73 20.64
C PHE A 5 -6.09 28.41 19.28
N ARG A 6 -7.23 29.08 19.05
CA ARG A 6 -7.52 29.73 17.76
C ARG A 6 -6.51 30.82 17.43
N GLU A 7 -6.16 31.67 18.39
CA GLU A 7 -5.16 32.71 18.20
C GLU A 7 -3.75 32.16 18.12
N ILE A 8 -3.41 31.21 18.99
CA ILE A 8 -2.10 30.55 19.04
C ILE A 8 -1.79 29.85 17.72
N GLU A 9 -2.70 29.01 17.23
CA GLU A 9 -2.53 28.23 16.01
C GLU A 9 -2.43 29.14 14.77
N LYS A 10 -3.28 30.15 14.67
CA LYS A 10 -3.22 31.13 13.58
C LYS A 10 -1.90 31.91 13.58
N LYS A 11 -1.48 32.42 14.75
CA LYS A 11 -0.23 33.17 14.93
C LYS A 11 0.97 32.36 14.45
N TRP A 12 1.11 31.14 14.94
CA TRP A 12 2.31 30.36 14.66
C TRP A 12 2.33 29.78 13.25
N HIS A 13 1.18 29.40 12.69
CA HIS A 13 1.11 29.07 11.28
C HIS A 13 1.61 30.20 10.39
N GLN A 14 1.14 31.45 10.62
CA GLN A 14 1.58 32.63 9.88
C GLN A 14 3.08 32.90 10.06
N GLN A 15 3.61 32.73 11.28
CA GLN A 15 5.02 32.94 11.57
C GLN A 15 5.90 31.89 10.88
N TRP A 16 5.54 30.59 10.93
CA TRP A 16 6.29 29.53 10.26
C TRP A 16 6.34 29.72 8.74
N VAL A 17 5.24 30.16 8.14
CA VAL A 17 5.21 30.50 6.71
C VAL A 17 6.13 31.67 6.39
N LYS A 18 6.06 32.76 7.20
CA LYS A 18 6.88 33.93 7.02
C LYS A 18 8.38 33.65 7.14
N ASP A 19 8.76 32.82 8.11
CA ASP A 19 10.16 32.49 8.40
C ASP A 19 10.69 31.34 7.55
N ASN A 20 9.86 30.73 6.71
CA ASN A 20 10.20 29.50 5.97
C ASN A 20 10.77 28.40 6.90
N THR A 21 10.17 28.20 8.06
CA THR A 21 10.66 27.36 9.15
C THR A 21 10.93 25.92 8.71
N TYR A 22 10.16 25.40 7.76
CA TYR A 22 10.25 24.01 7.30
C TYR A 22 10.98 23.83 5.98
N LYS A 23 11.45 24.92 5.37
CA LYS A 23 12.28 24.86 4.17
C LYS A 23 13.63 24.22 4.50
N VAL A 24 14.01 23.21 3.74
CA VAL A 24 15.26 22.49 3.93
C VAL A 24 16.15 22.58 2.69
N THR A 25 17.45 22.65 2.93
CA THR A 25 18.50 22.58 1.91
C THR A 25 19.50 21.51 2.30
N GLU A 26 20.30 21.05 1.34
CA GLU A 26 21.38 20.08 1.57
C GLU A 26 22.47 20.71 2.44
N ASP A 27 22.67 20.18 3.64
CA ASP A 27 23.71 20.63 4.57
C ASP A 27 24.70 19.50 4.84
N PRO A 28 25.93 19.54 4.28
CA PRO A 28 26.90 18.47 4.43
C PRO A 28 27.40 18.27 5.88
N ASN A 29 27.14 19.25 6.77
CA ASN A 29 27.52 19.16 8.19
C ASN A 29 26.45 18.48 9.06
N LYS A 30 25.27 18.18 8.50
CA LYS A 30 24.19 17.50 9.20
C LYS A 30 23.86 16.17 8.56
N GLN A 31 23.57 15.17 9.39
CA GLN A 31 23.04 13.90 8.92
C GLN A 31 21.63 14.12 8.39
N LYS A 32 21.36 13.59 7.20
CA LYS A 32 20.05 13.70 6.56
C LYS A 32 19.04 12.74 7.21
N PHE A 33 17.78 13.12 7.15
CA PHE A 33 16.66 12.22 7.38
C PHE A 33 15.51 12.58 6.45
N TYR A 34 15.11 11.63 5.61
CA TYR A 34 14.05 11.82 4.63
C TYR A 34 12.78 11.10 5.08
N VAL A 35 11.78 11.87 5.47
CA VAL A 35 10.45 11.38 5.83
C VAL A 35 9.50 11.66 4.67
N LEU A 36 8.77 10.66 4.24
CA LEU A 36 7.81 10.79 3.13
C LEU A 36 6.49 10.12 3.46
N ASN A 37 5.40 10.80 3.17
CA ASN A 37 4.06 10.23 3.13
C ASN A 37 3.69 9.86 1.70
N MET A 38 2.89 8.82 1.53
CA MET A 38 2.17 8.64 0.27
C MET A 38 1.27 9.86 0.06
N PHE A 39 1.55 10.61 -0.99
CA PHE A 39 0.86 11.87 -1.23
C PHE A 39 -0.62 11.65 -1.62
N PRO A 40 -1.51 12.58 -1.26
CA PRO A 40 -2.93 12.41 -1.48
C PRO A 40 -3.31 12.57 -2.95
N TYR A 41 -4.37 11.87 -3.34
CA TYR A 41 -5.12 12.14 -4.56
C TYR A 41 -6.21 13.17 -4.25
N PRO A 42 -6.20 14.40 -4.83
CA PRO A 42 -7.12 15.46 -4.49
C PRO A 42 -8.51 15.22 -5.11
N SER A 43 -9.28 14.32 -4.52
CA SER A 43 -10.63 13.97 -4.97
C SER A 43 -11.71 14.63 -4.13
N GLY A 44 -12.77 15.11 -4.77
CA GLY A 44 -14.01 15.53 -4.12
C GLY A 44 -13.88 16.70 -3.14
N ALA A 45 -14.63 16.68 -2.05
CA ALA A 45 -14.84 17.81 -1.15
C ALA A 45 -13.77 17.97 -0.04
N GLY A 46 -12.57 17.48 -0.20
CA GLY A 46 -11.48 17.58 0.76
C GLY A 46 -11.22 16.31 1.57
N LEU A 47 -10.38 16.45 2.60
CA LEU A 47 -9.98 15.40 3.52
C LEU A 47 -11.09 15.08 4.54
N HIS A 48 -11.18 13.83 4.97
CA HIS A 48 -11.85 13.45 6.21
C HIS A 48 -10.81 13.13 7.30
N VAL A 49 -11.25 12.99 8.56
CA VAL A 49 -10.35 12.78 9.71
C VAL A 49 -9.47 11.52 9.62
N GLY A 50 -9.79 10.59 8.73
CA GLY A 50 -8.95 9.42 8.52
C GLY A 50 -7.68 9.67 7.71
N HIS A 51 -7.65 10.69 6.86
CA HIS A 51 -6.48 11.00 6.03
C HIS A 51 -5.27 11.49 6.84
N PRO A 52 -5.42 12.39 7.84
CA PRO A 52 -4.28 12.91 8.56
C PRO A 52 -3.57 11.91 9.47
N LEU A 53 -4.14 10.74 9.76
CA LEU A 53 -3.56 9.77 10.68
C LEU A 53 -2.09 9.45 10.37
N GLY A 54 -1.79 9.05 9.14
CA GLY A 54 -0.43 8.77 8.70
C GLY A 54 0.44 10.01 8.66
N TYR A 55 -0.12 11.15 8.25
CA TYR A 55 0.61 12.42 8.17
C TYR A 55 1.00 12.94 9.55
N ILE A 56 0.12 12.81 10.54
CA ILE A 56 0.45 13.19 11.94
C ILE A 56 1.53 12.27 12.49
N ALA A 57 1.41 10.96 12.26
CA ALA A 57 2.39 9.98 12.71
C ALA A 57 3.80 10.27 12.16
N SER A 58 3.91 10.54 10.86
CA SER A 58 5.18 10.88 10.22
C SER A 58 5.70 12.26 10.63
N ASP A 59 4.83 13.24 10.84
CA ASP A 59 5.19 14.58 11.26
C ASP A 59 5.79 14.60 12.67
N ILE A 60 5.24 13.81 13.58
CA ILE A 60 5.82 13.62 14.92
C ILE A 60 7.26 13.10 14.80
N TYR A 61 7.47 12.10 13.96
CA TYR A 61 8.79 11.52 13.76
C TYR A 61 9.76 12.51 13.09
N ALA A 62 9.29 13.26 12.09
CA ALA A 62 10.06 14.30 11.42
C ALA A 62 10.53 15.39 12.40
N ARG A 63 9.63 15.88 13.25
CA ARG A 63 9.95 16.89 14.28
C ARG A 63 10.91 16.35 15.32
N PHE A 64 10.72 15.12 15.75
CA PHE A 64 11.62 14.43 16.68
C PHE A 64 13.05 14.29 16.11
N LYS A 65 13.20 13.92 14.85
CA LYS A 65 14.50 13.84 14.19
C LYS A 65 15.17 15.20 14.07
N ARG A 66 14.44 16.25 13.73
CA ARG A 66 14.98 17.62 13.70
C ARG A 66 15.47 18.07 15.08
N LEU A 67 14.72 17.78 16.14
CA LEU A 67 15.11 18.06 17.53
C LEU A 67 16.35 17.27 17.96
N ASN A 68 16.67 16.17 17.31
CA ASN A 68 17.89 15.38 17.51
C ASN A 68 19.04 15.79 16.56
N GLY A 69 18.92 16.93 15.88
CA GLY A 69 19.99 17.52 15.08
C GLY A 69 20.07 17.05 13.64
N PHE A 70 19.13 16.24 13.17
CA PHE A 70 19.09 15.81 11.77
C PHE A 70 18.60 16.95 10.86
N ASN A 71 19.08 16.93 9.61
CA ASN A 71 18.53 17.73 8.53
C ASN A 71 17.39 16.96 7.88
N VAL A 72 16.16 17.38 8.10
CA VAL A 72 14.96 16.62 7.78
C VAL A 72 14.30 17.14 6.50
N LEU A 73 14.16 16.26 5.51
CA LEU A 73 13.31 16.49 4.34
C LEU A 73 11.94 15.86 4.60
N ASN A 74 10.91 16.70 4.64
CA ASN A 74 9.51 16.29 4.81
C ASN A 74 8.63 17.01 3.77
N PRO A 75 8.63 16.56 2.50
CA PRO A 75 7.91 17.21 1.42
C PRO A 75 6.46 16.77 1.37
N MET A 76 5.65 17.50 0.63
CA MET A 76 4.27 17.15 0.31
C MET A 76 3.90 17.67 -1.08
N GLY A 77 2.99 16.95 -1.74
CA GLY A 77 2.44 17.28 -3.04
C GLY A 77 1.16 16.50 -3.32
N TYR A 78 0.82 16.37 -4.60
CA TYR A 78 -0.46 15.78 -5.00
C TYR A 78 -0.30 14.83 -6.18
N ASP A 79 -0.90 13.66 -6.06
CA ASP A 79 -1.17 12.78 -7.18
C ASP A 79 -2.45 13.26 -7.87
N ALA A 80 -2.31 13.87 -9.05
CA ALA A 80 -3.36 14.71 -9.60
C ALA A 80 -3.92 14.24 -10.96
N TYR A 81 -3.42 13.13 -11.49
CA TYR A 81 -3.97 12.50 -12.68
C TYR A 81 -4.87 11.31 -12.33
N GLY A 82 -5.78 10.97 -13.22
CA GLY A 82 -6.57 9.76 -13.12
C GLY A 82 -8.07 9.93 -13.33
N LEU A 83 -8.77 8.83 -13.21
CA LEU A 83 -10.18 8.66 -13.56
C LEU A 83 -11.16 9.55 -12.78
N PRO A 84 -10.98 9.83 -11.47
CA PRO A 84 -11.99 10.60 -10.74
C PRO A 84 -12.21 12.02 -11.25
N ALA A 85 -11.13 12.72 -11.59
CA ALA A 85 -11.20 14.08 -12.15
C ALA A 85 -11.78 14.07 -13.56
N GLU A 86 -11.44 13.08 -14.37
CA GLU A 86 -11.97 12.91 -15.72
C GLU A 86 -13.48 12.59 -15.72
N GLN A 87 -13.94 11.72 -14.84
CA GLN A 87 -15.38 11.42 -14.71
C GLN A 87 -16.18 12.64 -14.30
N TYR A 88 -15.66 13.46 -13.40
CA TYR A 88 -16.32 14.71 -13.03
C TYR A 88 -16.36 15.68 -14.22
N ALA A 89 -15.27 15.75 -14.99
CA ALA A 89 -15.22 16.56 -16.22
C ALA A 89 -16.24 16.08 -17.27
N ILE A 90 -16.40 14.76 -17.43
CA ILE A 90 -17.42 14.19 -18.31
C ILE A 90 -18.83 14.60 -17.89
N GLN A 91 -19.11 14.60 -16.59
CA GLN A 91 -20.42 14.94 -16.03
C GLN A 91 -20.75 16.43 -16.14
N THR A 92 -19.75 17.29 -15.94
CA THR A 92 -19.94 18.75 -15.82
C THR A 92 -19.58 19.54 -17.08
N GLY A 93 -18.84 18.91 -18.01
CA GLY A 93 -18.26 19.57 -19.18
C GLY A 93 -17.12 20.51 -18.89
N GLN A 94 -16.59 20.54 -17.63
CA GLN A 94 -15.44 21.34 -17.25
C GLN A 94 -14.14 20.60 -17.56
N HIS A 95 -13.07 21.37 -17.85
CA HIS A 95 -11.74 20.79 -18.00
C HIS A 95 -11.29 20.14 -16.68
N PRO A 96 -10.71 18.92 -16.69
CA PRO A 96 -10.30 18.21 -15.48
C PRO A 96 -9.35 19.01 -14.58
N GLU A 97 -8.51 19.85 -15.15
CA GLU A 97 -7.57 20.70 -14.42
C GLU A 97 -8.29 21.68 -13.48
N VAL A 98 -9.41 22.25 -13.89
CA VAL A 98 -10.17 23.23 -13.08
C VAL A 98 -10.59 22.60 -11.76
N THR A 99 -11.18 21.43 -11.82
CA THR A 99 -11.60 20.67 -10.62
C THR A 99 -10.39 20.21 -9.81
N THR A 100 -9.34 19.73 -10.47
CA THR A 100 -8.11 19.27 -9.81
C THR A 100 -7.46 20.40 -9.02
N VAL A 101 -7.31 21.59 -9.62
CA VAL A 101 -6.72 22.76 -8.93
C VAL A 101 -7.59 23.19 -7.74
N ALA A 102 -8.92 23.21 -7.91
CA ALA A 102 -9.83 23.55 -6.81
C ALA A 102 -9.70 22.57 -5.64
N ASN A 103 -9.60 21.29 -5.93
CA ASN A 103 -9.41 20.24 -4.93
C ASN A 103 -8.03 20.34 -4.26
N ILE A 104 -6.98 20.60 -5.01
CA ILE A 104 -5.62 20.83 -4.46
C ILE A 104 -5.63 21.98 -3.47
N ASN A 105 -6.25 23.10 -3.85
CA ASN A 105 -6.34 24.29 -2.97
C ASN A 105 -7.09 23.96 -1.67
N ARG A 106 -8.16 23.15 -1.78
CA ARG A 106 -8.94 22.73 -0.62
C ARG A 106 -8.12 21.80 0.31
N TYR A 107 -7.40 20.85 -0.26
CA TYR A 107 -6.51 19.96 0.50
C TYR A 107 -5.40 20.75 1.18
N ARG A 108 -4.79 21.70 0.47
CA ARG A 108 -3.74 22.56 1.01
C ARG A 108 -4.25 23.37 2.21
N GLU A 109 -5.41 23.97 2.11
CA GLU A 109 -6.05 24.72 3.19
C GLU A 109 -6.25 23.85 4.45
N GLN A 110 -6.75 22.61 4.26
CA GLN A 110 -6.96 21.70 5.37
C GLN A 110 -5.64 21.23 6.00
N LEU A 111 -4.64 20.89 5.19
CA LEU A 111 -3.32 20.48 5.68
C LEU A 111 -2.62 21.61 6.45
N ASP A 112 -2.71 22.83 5.94
CA ASP A 112 -2.14 24.02 6.61
C ASP A 112 -2.75 24.23 8.00
N LYS A 113 -4.05 24.02 8.16
CA LYS A 113 -4.74 24.15 9.46
C LYS A 113 -4.27 23.12 10.50
N ILE A 114 -3.84 21.95 10.09
CA ILE A 114 -3.39 20.89 11.00
C ILE A 114 -1.96 21.13 11.51
N GLY A 115 -1.18 21.96 10.84
CA GLY A 115 0.13 22.42 11.31
C GLY A 115 1.25 21.41 11.08
N PHE A 116 1.30 20.80 9.90
CA PHE A 116 2.40 19.90 9.50
C PHE A 116 3.70 20.65 9.22
N SER A 117 4.83 19.97 9.42
CA SER A 117 6.16 20.50 9.12
C SER A 117 6.59 20.24 7.66
N PHE A 118 5.67 20.35 6.72
CA PHE A 118 5.94 20.12 5.31
C PHE A 118 6.75 21.27 4.68
N ASP A 119 7.76 20.90 3.89
CA ASP A 119 8.48 21.84 3.03
C ASP A 119 7.71 22.05 1.72
N TRP A 120 6.82 23.00 1.69
CA TRP A 120 6.00 23.31 0.53
C TRP A 120 6.78 23.95 -0.64
N SER A 121 8.01 24.37 -0.43
CA SER A 121 8.88 24.83 -1.53
C SER A 121 9.24 23.70 -2.48
N ARG A 122 9.03 22.47 -2.06
CA ARG A 122 9.27 21.25 -2.84
C ARG A 122 7.98 20.56 -3.32
N GLU A 123 6.85 21.25 -3.28
CA GLU A 123 5.57 20.72 -3.77
C GLU A 123 5.68 20.24 -5.20
N VAL A 124 5.13 19.06 -5.48
CA VAL A 124 4.97 18.51 -6.83
C VAL A 124 3.51 18.17 -7.08
N ARG A 125 3.10 18.26 -8.35
CA ARG A 125 1.79 17.86 -8.84
C ARG A 125 2.00 16.99 -10.06
N THR A 126 1.52 15.77 -10.06
CA THR A 126 1.76 14.85 -11.18
C THR A 126 1.17 15.34 -12.50
N CYS A 127 0.15 16.22 -12.45
CA CYS A 127 -0.45 16.84 -13.64
C CYS A 127 0.28 18.09 -14.15
N ASP A 128 1.32 18.55 -13.44
CA ASP A 128 2.11 19.70 -13.88
C ASP A 128 3.10 19.27 -15.00
N PRO A 129 3.14 19.95 -16.15
CA PRO A 129 4.10 19.69 -17.22
C PRO A 129 5.55 19.63 -16.76
N LYS A 130 5.95 20.48 -15.83
CA LYS A 130 7.30 20.45 -15.24
C LYS A 130 7.61 19.16 -14.49
N TYR A 131 6.57 18.53 -13.92
CA TYR A 131 6.71 17.27 -13.24
C TYR A 131 6.68 16.09 -14.21
N TYR A 132 5.66 15.97 -15.06
CA TYR A 132 5.52 14.80 -15.93
C TYR A 132 6.52 14.81 -17.10
N HIS A 133 7.20 15.92 -17.37
CA HIS A 133 8.42 15.94 -18.19
C HIS A 133 9.34 14.75 -17.83
N TRP A 134 9.57 14.53 -16.51
CA TRP A 134 10.46 13.49 -16.03
C TRP A 134 9.86 12.11 -16.06
N THR A 135 8.55 11.99 -15.97
CA THR A 135 7.84 10.73 -16.23
C THR A 135 7.98 10.32 -17.69
N GLN A 136 7.81 11.24 -18.62
CA GLN A 136 8.03 11.02 -20.04
C GLN A 136 9.48 10.66 -20.35
N TRP A 137 10.42 11.40 -19.78
CA TRP A 137 11.84 11.11 -19.91
C TRP A 137 12.21 9.70 -19.43
N ALA A 138 11.71 9.29 -18.28
CA ALA A 138 11.94 7.94 -17.74
C ALA A 138 11.37 6.85 -18.66
N PHE A 139 10.18 7.08 -19.21
CA PHE A 139 9.60 6.19 -20.21
C PHE A 139 10.49 6.05 -21.46
N GLU A 140 11.02 7.15 -21.98
CA GLU A 140 11.96 7.10 -23.11
C GLU A 140 13.24 6.32 -22.77
N LYS A 141 13.77 6.50 -21.56
CA LYS A 141 14.94 5.72 -21.09
C LYS A 141 14.63 4.22 -21.03
N MET A 142 13.46 3.84 -20.57
CA MET A 142 13.02 2.43 -20.55
C MET A 142 12.83 1.89 -21.97
N PHE A 143 12.30 2.68 -22.89
CA PHE A 143 12.17 2.31 -24.29
C PHE A 143 13.56 2.09 -24.96
N LYS A 144 14.54 2.91 -24.62
CA LYS A 144 15.92 2.84 -25.13
C LYS A 144 16.79 1.83 -24.37
N SER A 145 16.19 0.95 -23.55
CA SER A 145 16.90 -0.03 -22.72
C SER A 145 16.37 -1.45 -22.93
N PHE A 146 17.24 -2.42 -22.69
CA PHE A 146 16.89 -3.83 -22.54
C PHE A 146 17.43 -4.39 -21.23
N PHE A 147 16.94 -5.55 -20.79
CA PHE A 147 17.39 -6.18 -19.56
C PHE A 147 18.31 -7.36 -19.85
N CYS A 148 19.54 -7.29 -19.35
CA CYS A 148 20.53 -8.35 -19.43
C CYS A 148 20.36 -9.33 -18.25
N ASN A 149 20.05 -10.59 -18.53
CA ASN A 149 19.84 -11.59 -17.49
C ASN A 149 21.15 -11.96 -16.77
N SER A 150 22.26 -12.08 -17.49
CA SER A 150 23.54 -12.46 -16.88
C SER A 150 24.09 -11.41 -15.93
N CYS A 151 23.93 -10.14 -16.24
CA CYS A 151 24.36 -9.05 -15.34
C CYS A 151 23.23 -8.46 -14.49
N GLN A 152 22.02 -8.97 -14.65
CA GLN A 152 20.83 -8.59 -13.85
C GLN A 152 20.58 -7.08 -13.78
N LYS A 153 20.68 -6.39 -14.92
CA LYS A 153 20.40 -4.94 -14.99
C LYS A 153 19.99 -4.48 -16.38
N ALA A 154 19.34 -3.31 -16.41
CA ALA A 154 19.06 -2.60 -17.64
C ALA A 154 20.36 -2.13 -18.32
N GLN A 155 20.37 -2.18 -19.64
CA GLN A 155 21.46 -1.69 -20.48
C GLN A 155 20.93 -0.93 -21.69
N PRO A 156 21.72 -0.01 -22.27
CA PRO A 156 21.34 0.70 -23.50
C PRO A 156 21.06 -0.24 -24.67
N ILE A 157 20.00 0.00 -25.41
CA ILE A 157 19.57 -0.84 -26.54
C ILE A 157 20.61 -0.93 -27.65
N GLU A 158 21.48 0.06 -27.79
CA GLU A 158 22.58 0.09 -28.77
C GLU A 158 23.57 -1.07 -28.56
N LYS A 159 23.74 -1.53 -27.32
CA LYS A 159 24.56 -2.72 -27.04
C LYS A 159 23.93 -3.99 -27.62
N LEU A 160 22.62 -4.09 -27.54
CA LEU A 160 21.88 -5.21 -28.14
C LEU A 160 21.95 -5.17 -29.67
N ILE A 161 21.78 -3.99 -30.26
CA ILE A 161 21.89 -3.79 -31.72
C ILE A 161 23.26 -4.21 -32.24
N LYS A 162 24.34 -3.83 -31.52
CA LYS A 162 25.71 -4.25 -31.87
C LYS A 162 25.89 -5.77 -31.77
N HIS A 163 25.27 -6.40 -30.78
CA HIS A 163 25.30 -7.86 -30.65
C HIS A 163 24.62 -8.53 -31.87
N PHE A 164 23.45 -8.03 -32.27
CA PHE A 164 22.73 -8.53 -33.45
C PHE A 164 23.50 -8.35 -34.73
N GLU A 165 24.19 -7.22 -34.91
CA GLU A 165 25.04 -6.97 -36.07
C GLU A 165 26.21 -7.95 -36.18
N GLN A 166 26.72 -8.44 -35.06
CA GLN A 166 27.90 -9.32 -35.00
C GLN A 166 27.56 -10.81 -34.95
N LYS A 167 26.50 -11.18 -34.24
CA LYS A 167 26.20 -12.56 -33.87
C LYS A 167 24.73 -12.96 -34.02
N GLY A 168 23.86 -12.04 -34.41
CA GLY A 168 22.42 -12.31 -34.33
C GLY A 168 21.99 -12.61 -32.89
N THR A 169 21.23 -13.66 -32.69
CA THR A 169 20.78 -14.10 -31.37
C THR A 169 21.68 -15.12 -30.69
N GLU A 170 22.83 -15.47 -31.32
CA GLU A 170 23.78 -16.44 -30.75
C GLU A 170 24.36 -15.96 -29.43
N GLY A 171 24.23 -16.79 -28.38
CA GLY A 171 24.77 -16.51 -27.04
C GLY A 171 24.04 -15.39 -26.29
N LEU A 172 22.86 -15.01 -26.74
CA LEU A 172 22.06 -13.96 -26.12
C LEU A 172 21.35 -14.48 -24.86
N ASP A 173 21.56 -13.79 -23.72
CA ASP A 173 20.86 -14.04 -22.47
C ASP A 173 20.25 -12.75 -21.93
N VAL A 174 19.06 -12.45 -22.43
CA VAL A 174 18.32 -11.22 -22.15
C VAL A 174 16.85 -11.50 -21.92
N ALA A 175 16.16 -10.61 -21.20
CA ALA A 175 14.71 -10.66 -21.07
C ALA A 175 14.05 -10.38 -22.42
N GLN A 176 13.07 -11.19 -22.78
CA GLN A 176 12.38 -11.13 -24.06
C GLN A 176 10.92 -11.60 -23.93
N SER A 177 10.06 -11.09 -24.79
CA SER A 177 8.65 -11.51 -24.84
C SER A 177 8.50 -12.91 -25.46
N GLU A 178 9.23 -13.15 -26.54
CA GLU A 178 9.24 -14.42 -27.30
C GLU A 178 10.68 -14.83 -27.62
N PRO A 179 11.01 -16.13 -27.59
CA PRO A 179 12.29 -16.60 -28.09
C PRO A 179 12.39 -16.36 -29.61
N LEU A 180 13.37 -15.57 -30.03
CA LEU A 180 13.67 -15.35 -31.43
C LEU A 180 15.06 -15.90 -31.79
N GLU A 181 15.18 -16.45 -32.97
CA GLU A 181 16.44 -16.96 -33.52
C GLU A 181 16.68 -16.36 -34.93
N PHE A 182 17.79 -15.65 -35.05
CA PHE A 182 18.26 -15.11 -36.33
C PHE A 182 19.79 -14.90 -36.32
N THR A 183 20.38 -14.96 -37.50
CA THR A 183 21.82 -14.72 -37.71
C THR A 183 22.12 -13.22 -37.90
N ALA A 184 23.39 -12.86 -37.79
CA ALA A 184 23.84 -11.50 -38.11
C ALA A 184 23.47 -11.05 -39.52
N ASP A 185 23.57 -11.97 -40.49
CA ASP A 185 23.19 -11.67 -41.89
C ASP A 185 21.67 -11.42 -42.00
N GLN A 186 20.87 -12.25 -41.37
CA GLN A 186 19.40 -12.06 -41.31
C GLN A 186 19.04 -10.71 -40.67
N TRP A 187 19.70 -10.32 -39.58
CA TRP A 187 19.50 -9.00 -38.96
C TRP A 187 19.82 -7.86 -39.94
N ARG A 188 20.94 -7.95 -40.66
CA ARG A 188 21.34 -6.91 -41.63
C ARG A 188 20.38 -6.79 -42.80
N ASP A 189 19.79 -7.91 -43.22
CA ASP A 189 18.84 -7.96 -44.34
C ASP A 189 17.44 -7.47 -43.97
N MET A 190 17.13 -7.33 -42.66
CA MET A 190 15.86 -6.78 -42.20
C MET A 190 15.68 -5.33 -42.65
N SER A 191 14.45 -4.98 -42.99
CA SER A 191 14.03 -3.57 -43.14
C SER A 191 14.08 -2.85 -41.79
N GLU A 192 14.06 -1.51 -41.80
CA GLU A 192 14.00 -0.73 -40.54
C GLU A 192 12.75 -1.06 -39.71
N VAL A 193 11.60 -1.30 -40.37
CA VAL A 193 10.37 -1.71 -39.68
C VAL A 193 10.53 -3.07 -39.00
N GLU A 194 11.13 -4.06 -39.70
CA GLU A 194 11.38 -5.39 -39.11
C GLU A 194 12.37 -5.34 -37.95
N LYS A 195 13.42 -4.49 -38.07
CA LYS A 195 14.35 -4.27 -36.94
C LYS A 195 13.65 -3.68 -35.73
N GLU A 196 12.81 -2.66 -35.90
CA GLU A 196 12.06 -2.07 -34.81
C GLU A 196 11.06 -3.05 -34.19
N GLN A 197 10.35 -3.85 -34.97
CA GLN A 197 9.49 -4.93 -34.47
C GLN A 197 10.27 -5.96 -33.67
N THR A 198 11.46 -6.32 -34.13
CA THR A 198 12.37 -7.23 -33.43
C THR A 198 12.83 -6.64 -32.10
N LEU A 199 13.22 -5.36 -32.07
CA LEU A 199 13.66 -4.68 -30.84
C LEU A 199 12.55 -4.56 -29.78
N MET A 200 11.28 -4.43 -30.24
CA MET A 200 10.14 -4.44 -29.28
C MET A 200 10.07 -5.70 -28.40
N ASN A 201 10.58 -6.81 -28.91
CA ASN A 201 10.67 -8.06 -28.16
C ASN A 201 11.59 -7.98 -26.92
N TYR A 202 12.48 -6.98 -26.87
CA TYR A 202 13.55 -6.87 -25.87
C TYR A 202 13.49 -5.60 -25.01
N ARG A 203 12.80 -4.55 -25.47
CA ARG A 203 12.75 -3.26 -24.77
C ARG A 203 12.10 -3.40 -23.39
N ILE A 204 12.52 -2.60 -22.43
CA ILE A 204 11.90 -2.53 -21.09
C ILE A 204 10.51 -1.88 -21.18
N ALA A 205 10.38 -0.77 -21.91
CA ALA A 205 9.08 -0.24 -22.31
C ALA A 205 8.82 -0.64 -23.77
N TYR A 206 7.76 -1.37 -24.03
CA TYR A 206 7.46 -1.93 -25.34
C TYR A 206 5.97 -1.89 -25.65
N LEU A 207 5.66 -1.88 -26.94
CA LEU A 207 4.31 -1.94 -27.48
C LEU A 207 4.01 -3.39 -27.85
N GLY A 208 3.03 -4.01 -27.22
CA GLY A 208 2.67 -5.41 -27.43
C GLY A 208 1.17 -5.63 -27.43
N GLU A 209 0.76 -6.75 -28.01
CA GLU A 209 -0.61 -7.22 -27.92
C GLU A 209 -0.81 -8.11 -26.69
N THR A 210 -1.71 -7.73 -25.80
CA THR A 210 -1.95 -8.46 -24.55
C THR A 210 -3.42 -8.52 -24.19
N MET A 211 -3.79 -9.49 -23.37
CA MET A 211 -5.13 -9.59 -22.80
C MET A 211 -5.30 -8.55 -21.70
N VAL A 212 -6.38 -7.79 -21.77
CA VAL A 212 -6.66 -6.68 -20.85
C VAL A 212 -8.08 -6.73 -20.33
N ASN A 213 -8.29 -6.12 -19.19
CA ASN A 213 -9.62 -5.89 -18.61
C ASN A 213 -10.26 -4.67 -19.29
N TRP A 214 -11.01 -4.88 -20.35
CA TRP A 214 -11.68 -3.81 -21.09
C TRP A 214 -13.04 -3.50 -20.49
N CYS A 215 -13.29 -2.23 -20.20
CA CYS A 215 -14.58 -1.71 -19.74
C CYS A 215 -15.17 -0.75 -20.77
N ALA A 216 -16.15 -1.20 -21.54
CA ALA A 216 -16.80 -0.36 -22.58
C ALA A 216 -17.55 0.84 -21.96
N GLY A 217 -18.15 0.66 -20.78
CA GLY A 217 -18.88 1.74 -20.08
C GLY A 217 -17.98 2.88 -19.61
N LEU A 218 -16.72 2.61 -19.30
CA LEU A 218 -15.70 3.60 -18.96
C LEU A 218 -14.80 3.94 -20.17
N GLY A 219 -14.88 3.16 -21.26
CA GLY A 219 -14.09 3.35 -22.48
C GLY A 219 -12.58 3.18 -22.27
N THR A 220 -12.16 2.38 -21.32
CA THR A 220 -10.75 2.21 -20.96
C THR A 220 -10.42 0.82 -20.44
N VAL A 221 -9.13 0.49 -20.46
CA VAL A 221 -8.57 -0.67 -19.77
C VAL A 221 -8.49 -0.38 -18.28
N LEU A 222 -8.79 -1.39 -17.46
CA LEU A 222 -8.73 -1.34 -16.00
C LEU A 222 -7.63 -2.28 -15.48
N ALA A 223 -6.98 -1.88 -14.38
CA ALA A 223 -6.11 -2.75 -13.63
C ALA A 223 -6.93 -3.83 -12.89
N ASN A 224 -6.30 -4.90 -12.44
CA ASN A 224 -7.02 -6.01 -11.77
C ASN A 224 -7.70 -5.59 -10.47
N ASP A 225 -7.11 -4.65 -9.74
CA ASP A 225 -7.65 -4.07 -8.51
C ASP A 225 -8.83 -3.10 -8.75
N GLU A 226 -9.02 -2.63 -9.98
CA GLU A 226 -10.16 -1.80 -10.39
C GLU A 226 -11.39 -2.63 -10.82
N VAL A 227 -11.30 -3.96 -10.76
CA VAL A 227 -12.37 -4.88 -11.18
C VAL A 227 -12.83 -5.75 -10.01
N VAL A 228 -14.11 -5.71 -9.70
CA VAL A 228 -14.73 -6.48 -8.61
C VAL A 228 -15.92 -7.27 -9.17
N ASN A 229 -15.91 -8.59 -9.01
CA ASN A 229 -16.99 -9.48 -9.48
C ASN A 229 -17.36 -9.28 -10.97
N GLY A 230 -16.38 -9.03 -11.83
CA GLY A 230 -16.59 -8.87 -13.28
C GLY A 230 -17.14 -7.52 -13.71
N VAL A 231 -17.21 -6.56 -12.77
CA VAL A 231 -17.61 -5.19 -13.06
C VAL A 231 -16.57 -4.19 -12.56
N SER A 232 -16.55 -2.99 -13.13
CA SER A 232 -15.68 -1.92 -12.65
C SER A 232 -16.07 -1.52 -11.22
N GLU A 233 -15.09 -1.31 -10.35
CA GLU A 233 -15.30 -0.79 -8.99
C GLU A 233 -16.08 0.54 -9.02
N ARG A 234 -15.78 1.36 -10.03
CA ARG A 234 -16.48 2.62 -10.27
C ARG A 234 -17.55 2.46 -11.34
N GLY A 235 -18.78 2.74 -10.98
CA GLY A 235 -19.93 2.73 -11.88
C GLY A 235 -20.54 1.36 -12.14
N GLY A 236 -19.92 0.26 -11.69
CA GLY A 236 -20.48 -1.08 -11.81
C GLY A 236 -20.67 -1.57 -13.26
N TYR A 237 -19.86 -1.10 -14.21
CA TYR A 237 -19.94 -1.47 -15.62
C TYR A 237 -19.32 -2.82 -15.90
N PRO A 238 -19.90 -3.63 -16.81
CA PRO A 238 -19.32 -4.90 -17.21
C PRO A 238 -17.89 -4.76 -17.74
N VAL A 239 -17.02 -5.69 -17.32
CA VAL A 239 -15.64 -5.77 -17.78
C VAL A 239 -15.45 -7.09 -18.52
N VAL A 240 -14.77 -7.05 -19.65
CA VAL A 240 -14.49 -8.22 -20.48
C VAL A 240 -13.00 -8.35 -20.77
N GLN A 241 -12.53 -9.58 -20.91
CA GLN A 241 -11.18 -9.84 -21.40
C GLN A 241 -11.11 -9.58 -22.91
N LYS A 242 -10.18 -8.74 -23.34
CA LYS A 242 -9.98 -8.37 -24.73
C LYS A 242 -8.49 -8.31 -25.07
N LYS A 243 -8.11 -8.84 -26.24
CA LYS A 243 -6.75 -8.68 -26.76
C LYS A 243 -6.62 -7.28 -27.39
N MET A 244 -5.70 -6.47 -26.88
CA MET A 244 -5.49 -5.10 -27.33
C MET A 244 -4.00 -4.79 -27.43
N ARG A 245 -3.64 -3.92 -28.38
CA ARG A 245 -2.30 -3.36 -28.47
C ARG A 245 -2.09 -2.32 -27.37
N GLN A 246 -1.11 -2.52 -26.50
CA GLN A 246 -0.88 -1.72 -25.30
C GLN A 246 0.60 -1.47 -25.08
N TRP A 247 0.94 -0.31 -24.53
CA TRP A 247 2.24 -0.13 -23.93
C TRP A 247 2.37 -1.00 -22.68
N CYS A 248 3.52 -1.62 -22.54
CA CYS A 248 3.86 -2.48 -21.42
C CYS A 248 5.22 -2.11 -20.84
N LEU A 249 5.39 -2.30 -19.54
CA LEU A 249 6.70 -2.25 -18.88
C LEU A 249 7.11 -3.67 -18.47
N ARG A 250 8.35 -4.04 -18.75
CA ARG A 250 8.91 -5.37 -18.50
C ARG A 250 9.30 -5.55 -17.03
N THR A 251 8.33 -5.39 -16.14
CA THR A 251 8.48 -5.58 -14.70
C THR A 251 8.90 -7.00 -14.33
N SER A 252 8.47 -7.98 -15.11
CA SER A 252 8.81 -9.39 -14.91
C SER A 252 10.33 -9.66 -14.97
N ALA A 253 11.07 -8.89 -15.74
CA ALA A 253 12.53 -9.01 -15.83
C ALA A 253 13.23 -8.71 -14.51
N TYR A 254 12.63 -7.90 -13.66
CA TYR A 254 13.15 -7.51 -12.35
C TYR A 254 12.69 -8.40 -11.19
N SER A 255 11.95 -9.47 -11.46
CA SER A 255 11.32 -10.31 -10.44
C SER A 255 12.30 -10.79 -9.37
N GLN A 256 13.47 -11.32 -9.75
CA GLN A 256 14.45 -11.79 -8.78
C GLN A 256 15.05 -10.64 -7.95
N ARG A 257 15.37 -9.53 -8.57
CA ARG A 257 15.89 -8.35 -7.88
C ARG A 257 14.85 -7.73 -6.92
N LEU A 258 13.57 -7.78 -7.30
CA LEU A 258 12.48 -7.35 -6.42
C LEU A 258 12.36 -8.27 -5.17
N LEU A 259 12.62 -9.57 -5.32
CA LEU A 259 12.67 -10.49 -4.18
C LEU A 259 13.90 -10.26 -3.31
N ASP A 260 15.08 -10.20 -3.91
CA ASP A 260 16.35 -10.04 -3.19
C ASP A 260 16.39 -8.73 -2.41
N GLY A 261 15.85 -7.65 -2.98
CA GLY A 261 15.78 -6.35 -2.33
C GLY A 261 14.96 -6.31 -1.06
N LEU A 262 14.00 -7.21 -0.86
CA LEU A 262 13.18 -7.27 0.35
C LEU A 262 14.01 -7.59 1.60
N ASP A 263 15.12 -8.26 1.46
CA ASP A 263 16.03 -8.58 2.57
C ASP A 263 16.87 -7.37 3.03
N THR A 264 16.90 -6.29 2.26
CA THR A 264 17.68 -5.08 2.52
C THR A 264 16.89 -3.94 3.15
N ILE A 265 15.59 -4.11 3.34
CA ILE A 265 14.66 -3.06 3.80
C ILE A 265 13.93 -3.48 5.08
N ASP A 266 13.59 -2.47 5.89
CA ASP A 266 12.88 -2.62 7.16
C ASP A 266 11.36 -2.44 6.96
N TRP A 267 10.75 -3.45 6.35
CA TRP A 267 9.30 -3.51 6.14
C TRP A 267 8.71 -4.64 6.99
N SER A 268 7.42 -4.57 7.30
CA SER A 268 6.74 -5.64 8.05
C SER A 268 6.77 -6.97 7.29
N ASP A 269 6.85 -8.07 8.01
CA ASP A 269 6.83 -9.42 7.42
C ASP A 269 5.58 -9.65 6.57
N SER A 270 4.43 -9.12 6.99
CA SER A 270 3.16 -9.20 6.25
C SER A 270 3.26 -8.58 4.86
N ILE A 271 3.84 -7.38 4.74
CA ILE A 271 4.01 -6.71 3.44
C ILE A 271 5.04 -7.45 2.59
N LYS A 272 6.15 -7.88 3.19
CA LYS A 272 7.17 -8.68 2.47
C LYS A 272 6.58 -9.97 1.92
N GLU A 273 5.81 -10.71 2.71
CA GLU A 273 5.13 -11.93 2.26
C GLU A 273 4.09 -11.65 1.16
N THR A 274 3.34 -10.54 1.28
CA THR A 274 2.40 -10.13 0.24
C THR A 274 3.13 -9.89 -1.09
N GLN A 275 4.26 -9.20 -1.07
CA GLN A 275 5.07 -8.99 -2.28
C GLN A 275 5.71 -10.27 -2.80
N LYS A 276 6.27 -11.11 -1.93
CA LYS A 276 6.81 -12.43 -2.32
C LYS A 276 5.76 -13.29 -3.02
N ASN A 277 4.56 -13.34 -2.47
CA ASN A 277 3.45 -14.09 -3.04
C ASN A 277 2.98 -13.50 -4.38
N TRP A 278 2.98 -12.17 -4.52
CA TRP A 278 2.64 -11.49 -5.77
C TRP A 278 3.67 -11.75 -6.86
N ILE A 279 4.95 -11.67 -6.53
CA ILE A 279 6.05 -12.00 -7.45
C ILE A 279 6.03 -13.50 -7.79
N GLY A 280 5.74 -14.35 -6.82
CA GLY A 280 5.43 -15.76 -6.99
C GLY A 280 6.55 -16.56 -7.65
N ARG A 281 7.76 -16.51 -7.08
CA ARG A 281 8.89 -17.32 -7.55
C ARG A 281 8.61 -18.81 -7.33
N SER A 282 8.75 -19.59 -8.37
CA SER A 282 8.70 -21.06 -8.30
C SER A 282 9.83 -21.66 -9.14
N GLU A 283 10.48 -22.67 -8.61
CA GLU A 283 11.46 -23.45 -9.33
C GLU A 283 10.83 -24.80 -9.69
N GLY A 284 10.90 -25.18 -10.94
CA GLY A 284 10.32 -26.41 -11.40
C GLY A 284 10.96 -26.90 -12.70
N THR A 285 10.25 -27.78 -13.37
CA THR A 285 10.70 -28.44 -14.59
C THR A 285 9.74 -28.13 -15.73
N GLU A 286 10.25 -27.64 -16.83
CA GLU A 286 9.55 -27.62 -18.10
C GLU A 286 9.73 -28.96 -18.78
N MET A 287 8.65 -29.57 -19.25
CA MET A 287 8.66 -30.84 -19.99
C MET A 287 7.81 -30.74 -21.24
N GLN A 288 8.28 -31.34 -22.33
CA GLN A 288 7.55 -31.42 -23.59
C GLN A 288 6.66 -32.66 -23.64
N PHE A 289 5.41 -32.44 -24.06
CA PHE A 289 4.45 -33.48 -24.37
C PHE A 289 4.13 -33.45 -25.87
N ALA A 290 4.20 -34.56 -26.51
CA ALA A 290 3.75 -34.69 -27.88
C ALA A 290 2.22 -34.91 -27.93
N VAL A 291 1.58 -34.39 -28.97
CA VAL A 291 0.16 -34.66 -29.24
C VAL A 291 0.08 -35.95 -30.08
N LYS A 292 -0.78 -36.87 -29.63
CA LYS A 292 -0.97 -38.16 -30.31
C LYS A 292 -1.43 -37.98 -31.75
N ASP A 293 -0.83 -38.74 -32.68
CA ASP A 293 -1.13 -38.69 -34.12
C ASP A 293 -0.96 -37.33 -34.79
N SER A 294 -0.01 -36.50 -34.24
CA SER A 294 0.29 -35.13 -34.71
C SER A 294 1.78 -34.83 -34.53
N ASP A 295 2.27 -33.86 -35.28
CA ASP A 295 3.62 -33.29 -35.10
C ASP A 295 3.66 -32.17 -34.03
N ILE A 296 2.52 -31.82 -33.45
CA ILE A 296 2.40 -30.78 -32.44
C ILE A 296 3.02 -31.28 -31.12
N LYS A 297 3.83 -30.39 -30.53
CA LYS A 297 4.36 -30.54 -29.16
C LYS A 297 4.05 -29.30 -28.36
N PHE A 298 3.81 -29.50 -27.07
CA PHE A 298 3.65 -28.36 -26.16
C PHE A 298 4.40 -28.61 -24.85
N THR A 299 4.76 -27.53 -24.18
CA THR A 299 5.54 -27.55 -22.95
C THR A 299 4.65 -27.28 -21.76
N ILE A 300 4.84 -28.05 -20.69
CA ILE A 300 4.24 -27.78 -19.38
C ILE A 300 5.31 -27.35 -18.38
N PHE A 301 4.91 -26.67 -17.34
CA PHE A 301 5.75 -26.37 -16.19
C PHE A 301 5.15 -27.01 -14.92
N THR A 302 5.98 -27.70 -14.15
CA THR A 302 5.56 -28.29 -12.87
C THR A 302 6.63 -28.15 -11.80
N THR A 303 6.23 -27.88 -10.58
CA THR A 303 7.09 -27.94 -9.38
C THR A 303 7.18 -29.34 -8.80
N ARG A 304 6.33 -30.24 -9.27
CA ARG A 304 6.21 -31.66 -8.86
C ARG A 304 6.50 -32.61 -10.01
N ALA A 305 7.73 -32.50 -10.55
CA ALA A 305 8.17 -33.38 -11.65
C ALA A 305 8.13 -34.85 -11.28
N ASP A 306 8.26 -35.18 -9.99
CA ASP A 306 8.16 -36.55 -9.44
C ASP A 306 6.79 -37.19 -9.69
N THR A 307 5.74 -36.40 -9.94
CA THR A 307 4.38 -36.94 -10.11
C THR A 307 4.03 -37.32 -11.54
N ILE A 308 4.99 -37.34 -12.44
CA ILE A 308 4.79 -37.63 -13.88
C ILE A 308 4.07 -38.93 -14.17
N PHE A 309 4.19 -39.96 -13.31
CA PHE A 309 3.54 -41.21 -13.42
C PHE A 309 2.07 -41.25 -12.97
N GLY A 310 1.61 -40.17 -12.30
CA GLY A 310 0.23 -40.01 -11.86
C GLY A 310 -0.59 -39.06 -12.72
N VAL A 311 -0.04 -38.61 -13.83
CA VAL A 311 -0.74 -37.71 -14.76
C VAL A 311 -1.88 -38.50 -15.44
N THR A 312 -3.10 -38.01 -15.26
CA THR A 312 -4.30 -38.67 -15.83
C THR A 312 -5.02 -37.79 -16.85
N PHE A 313 -4.73 -36.50 -16.88
CA PHE A 313 -5.19 -35.58 -17.91
C PHE A 313 -4.25 -34.39 -18.02
N MET A 314 -4.35 -33.68 -19.14
CA MET A 314 -3.67 -32.40 -19.37
C MET A 314 -4.71 -31.29 -19.40
N VAL A 315 -4.35 -30.08 -19.02
CA VAL A 315 -5.26 -28.92 -19.06
C VAL A 315 -4.59 -27.73 -19.73
N LEU A 316 -5.30 -27.13 -20.67
CA LEU A 316 -4.92 -25.89 -21.34
C LEU A 316 -5.68 -24.71 -20.75
N ALA A 317 -5.01 -23.58 -20.67
CA ALA A 317 -5.68 -22.31 -20.41
C ALA A 317 -6.61 -21.97 -21.60
N PRO A 318 -7.82 -21.43 -21.35
CA PRO A 318 -8.77 -21.08 -22.42
C PRO A 318 -8.23 -20.11 -23.46
N GLU A 319 -7.28 -19.26 -23.08
CA GLU A 319 -6.63 -18.25 -23.93
C GLU A 319 -5.45 -18.79 -24.74
N SER A 320 -5.05 -20.03 -24.50
CA SER A 320 -3.92 -20.65 -25.20
C SER A 320 -4.20 -20.85 -26.69
N GLU A 321 -3.22 -20.52 -27.54
CA GLU A 321 -3.30 -20.79 -28.97
C GLU A 321 -3.41 -22.29 -29.31
N LEU A 322 -2.97 -23.15 -28.40
CA LEU A 322 -3.12 -24.59 -28.49
C LEU A 322 -4.58 -25.05 -28.48
N VAL A 323 -5.48 -24.28 -27.92
CA VAL A 323 -6.92 -24.60 -27.88
C VAL A 323 -7.48 -24.78 -29.29
N GLU A 324 -7.18 -23.83 -30.19
CA GLU A 324 -7.63 -23.93 -31.58
C GLU A 324 -7.00 -25.11 -32.32
N GLN A 325 -5.70 -25.34 -32.09
CA GLN A 325 -4.93 -26.39 -32.73
C GLN A 325 -5.33 -27.80 -32.29
N LEU A 326 -5.73 -27.99 -31.01
CA LEU A 326 -6.03 -29.25 -30.38
C LEU A 326 -7.54 -29.59 -30.30
N THR A 327 -8.40 -28.65 -30.63
CA THR A 327 -9.85 -28.85 -30.64
C THR A 327 -10.24 -29.65 -31.88
N THR A 328 -10.79 -30.83 -31.68
CA THR A 328 -11.28 -31.67 -32.80
C THR A 328 -12.59 -31.11 -33.35
N PRO A 329 -12.95 -31.39 -34.63
CA PRO A 329 -14.21 -30.94 -35.21
C PRO A 329 -15.45 -31.34 -34.40
N GLU A 330 -15.44 -32.51 -33.80
CA GLU A 330 -16.53 -33.05 -32.97
C GLU A 330 -16.71 -32.26 -31.66
N GLN A 331 -15.64 -31.69 -31.11
CA GLN A 331 -15.66 -30.91 -29.87
C GLN A 331 -15.79 -29.38 -30.07
N LYS A 332 -15.69 -28.91 -31.32
CA LYS A 332 -15.63 -27.48 -31.60
C LYS A 332 -16.80 -26.69 -31.03
N ALA A 333 -18.01 -27.17 -31.16
CA ALA A 333 -19.20 -26.47 -30.63
C ALA A 333 -19.15 -26.34 -29.10
N ALA A 334 -18.80 -27.40 -28.40
CA ALA A 334 -18.69 -27.39 -26.93
C ALA A 334 -17.54 -26.50 -26.45
N VAL A 335 -16.41 -26.49 -27.15
CA VAL A 335 -15.28 -25.64 -26.82
C VAL A 335 -15.63 -24.18 -27.07
N ASP A 336 -16.25 -23.82 -28.17
CA ASP A 336 -16.65 -22.45 -28.48
C ASP A 336 -17.64 -21.88 -27.43
N GLU A 337 -18.60 -22.70 -26.97
CA GLU A 337 -19.52 -22.34 -25.90
C GLU A 337 -18.78 -22.08 -24.59
N TYR A 338 -17.86 -22.96 -24.22
CA TYR A 338 -17.06 -22.80 -23.01
C TYR A 338 -16.17 -21.56 -23.05
N LEU A 339 -15.52 -21.28 -24.17
CA LEU A 339 -14.71 -20.07 -24.36
C LEU A 339 -15.54 -18.79 -24.23
N ALA A 340 -16.76 -18.79 -24.75
CA ALA A 340 -17.69 -17.66 -24.58
C ALA A 340 -18.10 -17.42 -23.12
N TYR A 341 -18.25 -18.50 -22.35
CA TYR A 341 -18.48 -18.42 -20.91
C TYR A 341 -17.27 -17.79 -20.18
N VAL A 342 -16.06 -18.27 -20.44
CA VAL A 342 -14.86 -17.80 -19.75
C VAL A 342 -14.50 -16.35 -20.07
N LYS A 343 -14.79 -15.88 -21.29
CA LYS A 343 -14.53 -14.48 -21.70
C LYS A 343 -15.19 -13.41 -20.82
N LYS A 344 -16.24 -13.80 -20.09
CA LYS A 344 -16.96 -12.89 -19.17
C LYS A 344 -16.35 -12.81 -17.78
N ARG A 345 -15.27 -13.55 -17.52
CA ARG A 345 -14.64 -13.69 -16.20
C ARG A 345 -13.23 -13.14 -16.19
N THR A 346 -12.91 -12.38 -15.14
CA THR A 346 -11.55 -11.90 -14.91
C THR A 346 -10.67 -12.98 -14.33
N GLU A 347 -9.35 -12.84 -14.42
CA GLU A 347 -8.41 -13.75 -13.76
C GLU A 347 -8.62 -13.78 -12.23
N LEU A 348 -8.93 -12.64 -11.63
CA LEU A 348 -9.22 -12.55 -10.19
C LEU A 348 -10.47 -13.37 -9.83
N ASP A 349 -11.54 -13.27 -10.63
CA ASP A 349 -12.75 -14.08 -10.44
C ASP A 349 -12.45 -15.56 -10.56
N ARG A 350 -11.60 -15.94 -11.52
CA ARG A 350 -11.18 -17.34 -11.76
C ARG A 350 -10.33 -17.87 -10.61
N MET A 351 -9.48 -17.04 -10.01
CA MET A 351 -8.68 -17.42 -8.83
C MET A 351 -9.51 -17.55 -7.56
N ALA A 352 -10.54 -16.72 -7.41
CA ALA A 352 -11.40 -16.68 -6.23
C ALA A 352 -12.53 -17.75 -6.27
N ASN A 353 -12.91 -18.21 -7.45
CA ASN A 353 -14.01 -19.14 -7.62
C ASN A 353 -13.54 -20.59 -7.59
N HIS A 354 -14.10 -21.36 -6.68
CA HIS A 354 -13.83 -22.80 -6.52
C HIS A 354 -14.77 -23.71 -7.33
N SER A 355 -15.60 -23.13 -8.22
CA SER A 355 -16.45 -23.94 -9.10
C SER A 355 -15.61 -24.68 -10.15
N VAL A 356 -15.92 -25.96 -10.36
CA VAL A 356 -15.23 -26.81 -11.34
C VAL A 356 -15.93 -26.68 -12.68
N THR A 357 -15.22 -26.17 -13.69
CA THR A 357 -15.70 -26.06 -15.07
C THR A 357 -14.61 -26.49 -16.05
N GLY A 358 -15.00 -27.00 -17.21
CA GLY A 358 -14.06 -27.40 -18.25
C GLY A 358 -14.73 -28.10 -19.40
N VAL A 359 -13.97 -28.32 -20.47
CA VAL A 359 -14.41 -28.98 -21.68
C VAL A 359 -13.30 -29.85 -22.26
N PHE A 360 -13.62 -31.01 -22.76
CA PHE A 360 -12.66 -31.88 -23.46
C PHE A 360 -12.34 -31.35 -24.84
N SER A 361 -11.07 -31.31 -25.23
CA SER A 361 -10.64 -30.82 -26.56
C SER A 361 -10.85 -31.82 -27.71
N GLY A 362 -10.97 -33.10 -27.40
CA GLY A 362 -10.98 -34.20 -28.34
C GLY A 362 -9.59 -34.83 -28.62
N SER A 363 -8.53 -34.16 -28.24
CA SER A 363 -7.14 -34.58 -28.46
C SER A 363 -6.51 -35.26 -27.24
N TYR A 364 -5.43 -36.01 -27.49
CA TYR A 364 -4.64 -36.69 -26.47
C TYR A 364 -3.18 -36.27 -26.54
N ALA A 365 -2.54 -36.11 -25.40
CA ALA A 365 -1.09 -35.98 -25.28
C ALA A 365 -0.46 -37.34 -24.96
N VAL A 366 0.85 -37.44 -25.18
CA VAL A 366 1.62 -38.65 -24.88
C VAL A 366 2.54 -38.41 -23.71
N ASN A 367 2.46 -39.22 -22.67
CA ASN A 367 3.36 -39.16 -21.54
C ASN A 367 4.78 -39.50 -22.00
N PRO A 368 5.77 -38.64 -21.89
CA PRO A 368 7.12 -38.85 -22.40
C PRO A 368 7.87 -39.99 -21.66
N PHE A 369 7.41 -40.41 -20.47
CA PHE A 369 8.02 -41.49 -19.69
C PHE A 369 7.42 -42.86 -19.94
N THR A 370 6.12 -42.95 -20.22
CA THR A 370 5.38 -44.21 -20.33
C THR A 370 4.82 -44.48 -21.71
N GLY A 371 4.68 -43.45 -22.55
CA GLY A 371 4.01 -43.54 -23.84
C GLY A 371 2.48 -43.58 -23.78
N ASP A 372 1.89 -43.39 -22.61
CA ASP A 372 0.41 -43.41 -22.44
C ASP A 372 -0.24 -42.18 -23.10
N SER A 373 -1.45 -42.45 -23.63
CA SER A 373 -2.32 -41.39 -24.14
C SER A 373 -3.09 -40.74 -23.00
N ILE A 374 -3.01 -39.42 -22.91
CA ILE A 374 -3.60 -38.63 -21.83
C ILE A 374 -4.55 -37.60 -22.45
N PRO A 375 -5.84 -37.54 -22.04
CA PRO A 375 -6.80 -36.58 -22.62
C PRO A 375 -6.42 -35.16 -22.31
N VAL A 376 -6.61 -34.26 -23.28
CA VAL A 376 -6.35 -32.84 -23.15
C VAL A 376 -7.66 -32.07 -22.94
N TRP A 377 -7.78 -31.42 -21.80
CA TRP A 377 -8.94 -30.64 -21.40
C TRP A 377 -8.62 -29.13 -21.48
N ILE A 378 -9.65 -28.30 -21.45
CA ILE A 378 -9.58 -26.85 -21.39
C ILE A 378 -10.35 -26.43 -20.15
N SER A 379 -9.72 -25.66 -19.28
CA SER A 379 -10.36 -25.18 -18.05
C SER A 379 -9.83 -23.84 -17.58
N GLU A 380 -10.74 -23.05 -17.04
CA GLU A 380 -10.44 -21.72 -16.52
C GLU A 380 -9.54 -21.66 -15.27
N TYR A 381 -9.33 -22.79 -14.56
CA TYR A 381 -8.43 -22.79 -13.41
C TYR A 381 -6.94 -22.76 -13.80
N VAL A 382 -6.63 -22.93 -15.09
CA VAL A 382 -5.30 -22.75 -15.66
C VAL A 382 -5.21 -21.37 -16.30
N LEU A 383 -4.19 -20.61 -15.92
CA LEU A 383 -3.96 -19.24 -16.41
C LEU A 383 -2.89 -19.22 -17.49
N ALA A 384 -3.16 -18.56 -18.60
CA ALA A 384 -2.23 -18.48 -19.73
C ALA A 384 -0.92 -17.75 -19.40
N GLY A 385 -0.96 -16.82 -18.45
CA GLY A 385 0.22 -16.01 -18.08
C GLY A 385 1.08 -16.64 -16.98
N TYR A 386 0.72 -17.82 -16.47
CA TYR A 386 1.54 -18.54 -15.50
C TYR A 386 2.10 -19.82 -16.10
N GLY A 387 3.43 -19.95 -16.09
CA GLY A 387 4.10 -21.07 -16.74
C GLY A 387 3.99 -21.03 -18.26
N THR A 388 3.48 -22.07 -18.84
CA THR A 388 3.32 -22.25 -20.30
C THR A 388 1.87 -22.16 -20.77
N GLY A 389 0.93 -21.89 -19.87
CA GLY A 389 -0.51 -21.97 -20.16
C GLY A 389 -1.05 -23.40 -20.36
N ALA A 390 -0.23 -24.40 -20.05
CA ALA A 390 -0.59 -25.81 -20.09
C ALA A 390 -0.05 -26.50 -18.84
N ILE A 391 -0.82 -27.39 -18.24
CA ILE A 391 -0.41 -28.19 -17.08
C ILE A 391 -0.62 -29.69 -17.32
N MET A 392 0.21 -30.50 -16.67
CA MET A 392 -0.09 -31.89 -16.41
C MET A 392 -0.88 -31.98 -15.11
N ALA A 393 -2.01 -32.65 -15.09
CA ALA A 393 -2.84 -32.76 -13.92
C ALA A 393 -2.60 -34.09 -13.18
N VAL A 394 -2.40 -33.98 -11.88
CA VAL A 394 -2.15 -35.12 -10.99
C VAL A 394 -3.15 -35.11 -9.84
N PRO A 395 -4.35 -35.65 -10.05
CA PRO A 395 -5.45 -35.48 -9.11
C PRO A 395 -5.20 -36.12 -7.74
N ALA A 396 -4.34 -37.13 -7.63
CA ALA A 396 -4.00 -37.71 -6.34
C ALA A 396 -3.25 -36.75 -5.40
N HIS A 397 -2.54 -35.74 -5.94
CA HIS A 397 -1.61 -34.88 -5.20
C HIS A 397 -1.76 -33.37 -5.46
N ASP A 398 -2.89 -32.94 -6.01
CA ASP A 398 -3.31 -31.54 -6.15
C ASP A 398 -4.84 -31.47 -5.99
N SER A 399 -5.28 -30.63 -5.06
CA SER A 399 -6.70 -30.52 -4.70
C SER A 399 -7.59 -29.99 -5.83
N ARG A 400 -7.06 -29.10 -6.69
CA ARG A 400 -7.80 -28.56 -7.84
C ARG A 400 -7.95 -29.63 -8.93
N ASP A 401 -6.89 -30.35 -9.21
CA ASP A 401 -6.89 -31.47 -10.15
C ASP A 401 -7.79 -32.59 -9.65
N TYR A 402 -7.81 -32.82 -8.33
CA TYR A 402 -8.70 -33.80 -7.70
C TYR A 402 -10.18 -33.44 -7.88
N ALA A 403 -10.54 -32.19 -7.59
CA ALA A 403 -11.91 -31.69 -7.76
C ALA A 403 -12.36 -31.81 -9.23
N PHE A 404 -11.48 -31.46 -10.16
CA PHE A 404 -11.73 -31.63 -11.60
C PHE A 404 -11.91 -33.08 -12.02
N ALA A 405 -11.01 -33.96 -11.59
CA ALA A 405 -11.09 -35.39 -11.90
C ALA A 405 -12.36 -36.05 -11.35
N ARG A 406 -12.78 -35.66 -10.14
CA ARG A 406 -14.03 -36.18 -9.55
C ARG A 406 -15.26 -35.67 -10.31
N HIS A 407 -15.28 -34.40 -10.69
CA HIS A 407 -16.39 -33.80 -11.45
C HIS A 407 -16.58 -34.45 -12.83
N PHE A 408 -15.48 -34.70 -13.54
CA PHE A 408 -15.49 -35.27 -14.89
C PHE A 408 -15.23 -36.78 -14.93
N ASN A 409 -15.22 -37.45 -13.78
CA ASN A 409 -15.01 -38.88 -13.64
C ASN A 409 -13.70 -39.38 -14.28
N LEU A 410 -12.60 -38.64 -14.04
CA LEU A 410 -11.25 -38.99 -14.52
C LEU A 410 -10.49 -39.83 -13.49
N PRO A 411 -9.50 -40.66 -13.92
CA PRO A 411 -8.74 -41.53 -13.00
C PRO A 411 -7.92 -40.74 -11.99
N VAL A 412 -7.77 -41.29 -10.78
CA VAL A 412 -6.92 -40.77 -9.70
C VAL A 412 -5.93 -41.84 -9.30
N ILE A 413 -4.64 -41.62 -9.47
CA ILE A 413 -3.57 -42.60 -9.21
C ILE A 413 -2.71 -42.11 -8.05
N PRO A 414 -2.76 -42.73 -6.85
CA PRO A 414 -1.92 -42.36 -5.73
C PRO A 414 -0.44 -42.73 -5.98
N LEU A 415 0.46 -41.82 -5.67
CA LEU A 415 1.91 -41.95 -5.89
C LEU A 415 2.75 -41.93 -4.60
N ILE A 416 2.11 -41.84 -3.45
CA ILE A 416 2.79 -41.82 -2.14
C ILE A 416 2.22 -42.96 -1.29
N GLU A 417 3.11 -43.78 -0.68
CA GLU A 417 2.73 -44.88 0.17
C GLU A 417 1.84 -44.41 1.32
N GLY A 418 0.73 -45.08 1.55
CA GLY A 418 -0.23 -44.79 2.62
C GLY A 418 -1.15 -43.61 2.35
N ALA A 419 -1.07 -42.96 1.18
CA ALA A 419 -1.98 -41.86 0.82
C ALA A 419 -3.38 -42.42 0.53
N ASP A 420 -4.38 -41.99 1.29
CA ASP A 420 -5.79 -42.22 1.02
C ASP A 420 -6.36 -41.10 0.17
N VAL A 421 -6.70 -41.43 -1.08
CA VAL A 421 -7.24 -40.45 -2.06
C VAL A 421 -8.71 -40.76 -2.39
N SER A 422 -9.40 -41.48 -1.53
CA SER A 422 -10.81 -41.86 -1.73
C SER A 422 -11.77 -40.68 -1.63
N GLU A 423 -11.51 -39.71 -0.71
CA GLU A 423 -12.38 -38.58 -0.43
C GLU A 423 -11.73 -37.24 -0.78
N GLU A 424 -10.41 -37.14 -0.69
CA GLU A 424 -9.63 -35.91 -0.96
C GLU A 424 -8.24 -36.25 -1.54
N SER A 425 -7.56 -35.24 -2.09
CA SER A 425 -6.17 -35.37 -2.54
C SER A 425 -5.21 -35.41 -1.37
N PHE A 426 -4.04 -36.03 -1.59
CA PHE A 426 -2.93 -35.98 -0.65
C PHE A 426 -1.88 -34.98 -1.13
N ASP A 427 -2.03 -33.74 -0.72
CA ASP A 427 -1.21 -32.60 -1.21
C ASP A 427 0.14 -32.46 -0.48
N ALA A 428 0.39 -33.25 0.57
CA ALA A 428 1.65 -33.21 1.30
C ALA A 428 2.81 -33.62 0.40
N LYS A 429 3.93 -32.92 0.56
CA LYS A 429 5.16 -33.15 -0.25
C LYS A 429 6.16 -34.06 0.46
N ASP A 430 5.66 -34.94 1.31
CA ASP A 430 6.44 -35.86 2.11
C ASP A 430 5.94 -37.30 1.91
N GLY A 431 6.85 -38.26 2.03
CA GLY A 431 6.56 -39.68 1.93
C GLY A 431 7.45 -40.40 0.94
N ILE A 432 7.17 -41.72 0.81
CA ILE A 432 7.88 -42.61 -0.11
C ILE A 432 7.05 -42.75 -1.39
N VAL A 433 7.69 -42.63 -2.52
CA VAL A 433 7.04 -42.72 -3.84
C VAL A 433 6.74 -44.14 -4.21
N MET A 434 5.52 -44.39 -4.72
CA MET A 434 5.06 -45.66 -5.26
C MET A 434 4.37 -45.48 -6.62
N ASN A 435 4.03 -46.52 -7.31
CA ASN A 435 3.36 -46.48 -8.63
C ASN A 435 4.05 -45.60 -9.66
N SER A 436 5.35 -45.44 -9.53
CA SER A 436 6.17 -44.53 -10.36
C SER A 436 7.35 -45.30 -11.01
N PRO A 437 7.08 -46.23 -11.93
CA PRO A 437 5.80 -46.66 -12.53
C PRO A 437 5.01 -47.68 -11.69
N ALA A 438 3.78 -47.96 -12.12
CA ALA A 438 2.99 -49.10 -11.63
C ALA A 438 3.67 -50.42 -11.99
N ASP A 439 3.39 -51.47 -11.21
CA ASP A 439 3.98 -52.79 -11.40
C ASP A 439 3.80 -53.32 -12.84
N GLY A 440 4.93 -53.79 -13.42
CA GLY A 440 4.97 -54.36 -14.75
C GLY A 440 4.94 -53.36 -15.90
N LYS A 441 4.86 -52.05 -15.62
CA LYS A 441 4.85 -51.04 -16.66
C LYS A 441 6.26 -50.66 -17.11
N GLN A 442 6.48 -50.68 -18.41
CA GLN A 442 7.75 -50.24 -19.01
C GLN A 442 7.81 -48.72 -19.10
N THR A 443 9.00 -48.19 -18.89
CA THR A 443 9.27 -46.76 -18.97
C THR A 443 10.47 -46.46 -19.87
N LEU A 444 10.64 -45.21 -20.26
CA LEU A 444 11.82 -44.77 -21.01
C LEU A 444 13.08 -45.10 -20.21
N ASP A 445 13.99 -45.90 -20.84
CA ASP A 445 15.24 -46.35 -20.25
C ASP A 445 15.11 -47.02 -18.86
N GLY A 446 13.95 -47.61 -18.54
CA GLY A 446 13.71 -48.24 -17.26
C GLY A 446 13.66 -47.28 -16.06
N PHE A 447 13.40 -46.01 -16.29
CA PHE A 447 13.34 -44.99 -15.22
C PHE A 447 12.27 -45.29 -14.19
N SER A 448 12.63 -45.24 -12.93
CA SER A 448 11.73 -45.49 -11.80
C SER A 448 12.05 -44.60 -10.63
N LEU A 449 10.99 -44.16 -9.93
CA LEU A 449 11.06 -43.38 -8.70
C LEU A 449 10.59 -44.16 -7.47
N ASN A 450 10.14 -45.42 -7.66
CA ASN A 450 9.64 -46.24 -6.57
C ASN A 450 10.65 -46.37 -5.43
N GLY A 451 10.24 -46.18 -4.19
CA GLY A 451 11.08 -46.32 -3.00
C GLY A 451 11.89 -45.09 -2.66
N LEU A 452 11.90 -44.03 -3.48
CA LEU A 452 12.54 -42.74 -3.18
C LEU A 452 11.63 -41.89 -2.32
N THR A 453 12.24 -41.00 -1.53
CA THR A 453 11.49 -39.90 -0.92
C THR A 453 11.05 -38.91 -1.99
N VAL A 454 9.99 -38.12 -1.73
CA VAL A 454 9.50 -37.12 -2.68
C VAL A 454 10.63 -36.14 -3.11
N LYS A 455 11.47 -35.72 -2.17
CA LYS A 455 12.61 -34.83 -2.44
C LYS A 455 13.64 -35.47 -3.38
N GLU A 456 13.98 -36.75 -3.14
CA GLU A 456 14.90 -37.51 -4.00
C GLU A 456 14.29 -37.76 -5.37
N ALA A 457 12.98 -38.03 -5.43
CA ALA A 457 12.25 -38.24 -6.67
C ALA A 457 12.22 -36.97 -7.54
N ILE A 458 11.97 -35.81 -6.95
CA ILE A 458 12.04 -34.53 -7.66
C ILE A 458 13.44 -34.30 -8.26
N ALA A 459 14.50 -34.52 -7.47
CA ALA A 459 15.88 -34.37 -7.94
C ALA A 459 16.22 -35.37 -9.07
N ALA A 460 15.82 -36.61 -8.93
CA ALA A 460 16.06 -37.66 -9.94
C ALA A 460 15.33 -37.36 -11.26
N THR A 461 14.08 -36.89 -11.18
CA THR A 461 13.31 -36.51 -12.37
C THR A 461 13.89 -35.30 -13.07
N LYS A 462 14.27 -34.27 -12.35
CA LYS A 462 14.97 -33.09 -12.90
C LYS A 462 16.22 -33.47 -13.68
N LYS A 463 17.04 -34.35 -13.10
CA LYS A 463 18.25 -34.87 -13.73
C LYS A 463 17.93 -35.64 -15.01
N PHE A 464 17.01 -36.58 -14.92
CA PHE A 464 16.60 -37.42 -16.05
C PHE A 464 16.01 -36.60 -17.22
N VAL A 465 15.11 -35.67 -16.94
CA VAL A 465 14.52 -34.79 -17.94
C VAL A 465 15.59 -33.99 -18.70
N THR A 466 16.57 -33.46 -17.97
CA THR A 466 17.67 -32.69 -18.55
C THR A 466 18.61 -33.56 -19.38
N GLU A 467 19.01 -34.72 -18.87
CA GLU A 467 19.93 -35.64 -19.56
C GLU A 467 19.31 -36.24 -20.81
N LYS A 468 17.99 -36.49 -20.83
CA LYS A 468 17.28 -37.05 -21.97
C LYS A 468 16.74 -36.02 -22.97
N GLY A 469 16.95 -34.75 -22.70
CA GLY A 469 16.46 -33.69 -23.57
C GLY A 469 14.92 -33.57 -23.62
N LEU A 470 14.23 -34.07 -22.56
CA LEU A 470 12.76 -34.00 -22.46
C LEU A 470 12.26 -32.65 -21.98
N GLY A 471 13.16 -31.80 -21.48
CA GLY A 471 12.87 -30.50 -20.94
C GLY A 471 14.07 -29.89 -20.20
N ARG A 472 13.78 -28.94 -19.31
CA ARG A 472 14.79 -28.25 -18.53
C ARG A 472 14.27 -27.81 -17.16
N VAL A 473 15.20 -27.60 -16.24
CA VAL A 473 14.89 -26.94 -14.96
C VAL A 473 14.77 -25.43 -15.20
N LYS A 474 13.75 -24.81 -14.68
CA LYS A 474 13.48 -23.38 -14.85
C LYS A 474 12.91 -22.75 -13.60
N VAL A 475 13.30 -21.47 -13.38
CA VAL A 475 12.67 -20.60 -12.40
C VAL A 475 11.61 -19.79 -13.12
N ASN A 476 10.39 -19.81 -12.63
CA ASN A 476 9.27 -19.03 -13.12
C ASN A 476 8.81 -18.04 -12.06
N TYR A 477 8.21 -16.96 -12.52
CA TYR A 477 7.61 -15.94 -11.68
C TYR A 477 6.15 -15.71 -12.11
N ARG A 478 5.28 -15.46 -11.14
CA ARG A 478 3.89 -15.08 -11.40
C ARG A 478 3.76 -13.64 -11.86
N LEU A 479 4.67 -12.78 -11.39
CA LEU A 479 4.69 -11.37 -11.78
C LEU A 479 4.75 -11.21 -13.29
N ARG A 480 3.84 -10.42 -13.82
CA ARG A 480 3.72 -10.12 -15.25
C ARG A 480 4.18 -8.71 -15.55
N ASP A 481 4.42 -8.46 -16.84
CA ASP A 481 4.66 -7.12 -17.34
C ASP A 481 3.44 -6.23 -17.08
N SER A 482 3.70 -5.00 -16.70
CA SER A 482 2.67 -4.02 -16.39
C SER A 482 2.06 -3.44 -17.65
N ILE A 483 0.74 -3.46 -17.77
CA ILE A 483 0.01 -2.75 -18.82
C ILE A 483 0.06 -1.26 -18.48
N PHE A 484 0.69 -0.50 -19.37
CA PHE A 484 1.10 0.88 -19.12
C PHE A 484 0.37 1.92 -19.96
N SER A 485 -0.67 1.59 -20.66
CA SER A 485 -1.48 2.54 -21.43
C SER A 485 -2.95 2.56 -20.99
N ARG A 486 -3.55 3.75 -21.08
CA ARG A 486 -4.95 4.01 -20.78
C ARG A 486 -5.60 4.82 -21.89
N GLN A 487 -6.84 4.51 -22.19
CA GLN A 487 -7.67 5.20 -23.18
C GLN A 487 -8.37 6.37 -22.48
N ARG A 488 -7.58 7.29 -21.93
CA ARG A 488 -8.02 8.45 -21.15
C ARG A 488 -7.39 9.72 -21.67
N TYR A 489 -8.04 10.85 -21.38
CA TYR A 489 -7.47 12.17 -21.61
C TYR A 489 -6.59 12.61 -20.42
N TRP A 490 -7.14 12.50 -19.18
CA TRP A 490 -6.47 13.04 -17.99
C TRP A 490 -5.43 12.07 -17.44
N GLY A 491 -4.25 12.13 -18.03
CA GLY A 491 -3.08 11.33 -17.71
C GLY A 491 -1.85 11.86 -18.46
N GLU A 492 -0.67 11.40 -18.11
CA GLU A 492 0.56 11.78 -18.78
C GLU A 492 0.53 11.31 -20.25
N PRO A 493 0.71 12.20 -21.22
CA PRO A 493 0.82 11.79 -22.62
C PRO A 493 2.14 11.06 -22.85
N PHE A 494 2.11 10.06 -23.77
CA PHE A 494 3.33 9.40 -24.22
C PHE A 494 4.09 10.30 -25.19
N PRO A 495 5.41 10.48 -25.04
CA PRO A 495 6.22 11.27 -25.94
C PRO A 495 6.55 10.47 -27.22
N VAL A 496 5.53 10.03 -27.94
CA VAL A 496 5.63 9.07 -29.03
C VAL A 496 4.85 9.54 -30.25
N TYR A 497 5.53 9.49 -31.43
CA TYR A 497 4.87 9.57 -32.72
C TYR A 497 5.07 8.27 -33.50
N TYR A 498 4.26 8.03 -34.51
CA TYR A 498 4.31 6.81 -35.30
C TYR A 498 4.81 7.08 -36.73
N LYS A 499 5.89 6.39 -37.13
CA LYS A 499 6.42 6.37 -38.48
C LYS A 499 6.34 4.94 -39.01
N ASP A 500 5.66 4.74 -40.14
CA ASP A 500 5.44 3.41 -40.73
C ASP A 500 4.81 2.40 -39.73
N GLY A 501 3.94 2.88 -38.86
CA GLY A 501 3.30 2.08 -37.80
C GLY A 501 4.18 1.74 -36.61
N MET A 502 5.45 2.17 -36.59
CA MET A 502 6.41 1.96 -35.53
C MET A 502 6.55 3.19 -34.64
N PRO A 503 6.57 3.01 -33.27
CA PRO A 503 6.73 4.11 -32.36
C PRO A 503 8.12 4.71 -32.42
N GLN A 504 8.17 6.02 -32.38
CA GLN A 504 9.38 6.82 -32.30
C GLN A 504 9.30 7.76 -31.12
N MET A 505 10.38 7.89 -30.35
CA MET A 505 10.44 8.82 -29.22
C MET A 505 10.66 10.25 -29.71
N LEU A 506 10.02 11.22 -29.07
CA LEU A 506 10.34 12.63 -29.26
C LEU A 506 11.78 12.90 -28.81
N PRO A 507 12.49 13.91 -29.42
CA PRO A 507 13.75 14.35 -28.84
C PRO A 507 13.59 14.79 -27.35
N GLU A 508 14.53 14.43 -26.51
CA GLU A 508 14.47 14.74 -25.06
C GLU A 508 14.36 16.25 -24.80
N GLU A 509 15.01 17.05 -25.61
CA GLU A 509 14.95 18.53 -25.54
C GLU A 509 13.58 19.11 -25.92
N CYS A 510 12.69 18.32 -26.49
CA CYS A 510 11.33 18.72 -26.82
C CYS A 510 10.30 18.36 -25.72
N LEU A 511 10.74 17.69 -24.69
CA LEU A 511 9.88 17.38 -23.54
C LEU A 511 9.66 18.62 -22.66
N PRO A 512 8.52 18.77 -22.00
CA PRO A 512 7.38 17.87 -22.00
C PRO A 512 6.48 18.01 -23.23
N LEU A 513 5.90 16.90 -23.67
CA LEU A 513 4.75 16.90 -24.57
C LEU A 513 3.49 17.15 -23.73
N GLU A 514 2.87 18.30 -23.90
CA GLU A 514 1.71 18.70 -23.11
C GLU A 514 0.39 18.18 -23.70
N LEU A 515 -0.59 17.94 -22.83
CA LEU A 515 -1.94 17.56 -23.25
C LEU A 515 -2.60 18.66 -24.09
N PRO A 516 -3.22 18.32 -25.23
CA PRO A 516 -3.94 19.26 -26.06
C PRO A 516 -5.33 19.57 -25.46
N GLU A 517 -5.95 20.64 -25.92
CA GLU A 517 -7.36 20.87 -25.64
C GLU A 517 -8.24 19.98 -26.53
N ILE A 518 -9.33 19.46 -25.94
CA ILE A 518 -10.35 18.67 -26.66
C ILE A 518 -11.76 19.14 -26.30
N GLU A 519 -12.71 18.91 -27.20
CA GLU A 519 -14.09 19.38 -27.02
C GLU A 519 -14.89 18.53 -26.02
N THR A 520 -14.56 17.24 -25.87
CA THR A 520 -15.26 16.33 -24.97
C THR A 520 -14.35 15.23 -24.47
N TYR A 521 -14.52 14.88 -23.19
CA TYR A 521 -13.75 13.84 -22.49
C TYR A 521 -14.46 12.47 -22.48
N LYS A 522 -15.65 12.37 -23.09
CA LYS A 522 -16.42 11.14 -23.10
C LYS A 522 -15.64 10.00 -23.75
N PRO A 523 -15.67 8.80 -23.17
CA PRO A 523 -15.09 7.62 -23.80
C PRO A 523 -15.81 7.31 -25.12
N THR A 524 -15.10 6.56 -25.99
CA THR A 524 -15.69 6.05 -27.23
C THR A 524 -16.07 4.58 -27.03
N GLU A 525 -17.18 4.15 -27.65
CA GLU A 525 -17.61 2.75 -27.60
C GLU A 525 -16.65 1.81 -28.33
N THR A 526 -15.92 2.34 -29.32
CA THR A 526 -14.99 1.60 -30.15
C THR A 526 -13.62 1.37 -29.51
N GLY A 527 -13.33 2.08 -28.37
CA GLY A 527 -12.06 2.04 -27.66
C GLY A 527 -11.00 3.01 -28.21
N GLU A 528 -11.37 3.91 -29.13
CA GLU A 528 -10.49 5.00 -29.53
C GLU A 528 -10.36 5.98 -28.34
N PRO A 529 -9.11 6.32 -27.93
CA PRO A 529 -8.89 7.26 -26.83
C PRO A 529 -9.45 8.67 -27.13
N PRO A 530 -9.88 9.43 -26.09
CA PRO A 530 -10.37 10.80 -26.26
C PRO A 530 -9.38 11.75 -26.97
N LEU A 531 -8.07 11.52 -26.88
CA LEU A 531 -7.04 12.30 -27.60
C LEU A 531 -7.19 12.23 -29.12
N GLY A 532 -7.85 11.21 -29.66
CA GLY A 532 -8.19 11.13 -31.07
C GLY A 532 -9.07 12.27 -31.58
N ARG A 533 -9.78 12.99 -30.67
CA ARG A 533 -10.58 14.18 -31.00
C ARG A 533 -9.77 15.47 -31.03
N ALA A 534 -8.52 15.45 -30.56
CA ALA A 534 -7.66 16.64 -30.55
C ALA A 534 -7.34 17.11 -31.95
N LYS A 535 -7.45 18.39 -32.21
CA LYS A 535 -7.06 19.00 -33.48
C LYS A 535 -5.55 19.14 -33.59
N MET A 536 -4.90 19.72 -32.59
CA MET A 536 -3.46 19.94 -32.51
C MET A 536 -2.80 18.71 -31.86
N TRP A 537 -2.69 17.62 -32.62
CA TRP A 537 -2.12 16.36 -32.09
C TRP A 537 -1.40 15.56 -33.19
N ALA A 538 -0.39 16.21 -33.82
CA ALA A 538 0.56 15.60 -34.71
C ALA A 538 1.96 16.18 -34.47
N TRP A 539 2.99 15.47 -34.83
CA TRP A 539 4.38 15.86 -34.61
C TRP A 539 5.07 16.18 -35.94
N ASP A 540 5.57 17.42 -36.06
CA ASP A 540 6.41 17.86 -37.16
C ASP A 540 7.89 17.66 -36.76
N VAL A 541 8.57 16.72 -37.42
CA VAL A 541 9.97 16.35 -37.10
C VAL A 541 10.99 17.40 -37.51
N GLU A 542 10.69 18.25 -38.52
CA GLU A 542 11.57 19.32 -38.94
C GLU A 542 11.45 20.54 -38.04
N LYS A 543 10.23 20.95 -37.74
CA LYS A 543 9.94 22.08 -36.84
C LYS A 543 10.08 21.74 -35.39
N ARG A 544 10.11 20.45 -35.04
CA ARG A 544 10.17 19.94 -33.66
C ARG A 544 9.05 20.49 -32.76
N GLN A 545 7.83 20.44 -33.28
CA GLN A 545 6.64 20.95 -32.53
C GLN A 545 5.39 20.18 -32.89
N VAL A 546 4.39 20.30 -32.00
CA VAL A 546 3.03 19.81 -32.21
C VAL A 546 2.33 20.71 -33.22
N VAL A 547 1.69 20.09 -34.22
CA VAL A 547 0.94 20.75 -35.29
C VAL A 547 -0.45 20.15 -35.47
N ASP A 548 -1.26 20.77 -36.34
CA ASP A 548 -2.59 20.25 -36.65
C ASP A 548 -2.51 18.85 -37.29
N LYS A 549 -3.30 17.91 -36.80
CA LYS A 549 -3.36 16.53 -37.31
C LYS A 549 -3.77 16.43 -38.77
N ALA A 550 -4.43 17.45 -39.32
CA ALA A 550 -4.76 17.52 -40.72
C ALA A 550 -3.50 17.63 -41.64
N LEU A 551 -2.35 18.01 -41.06
CA LEU A 551 -1.09 18.12 -41.78
C LEU A 551 -0.31 16.81 -41.86
N VAL A 552 -0.82 15.72 -41.26
CA VAL A 552 -0.16 14.40 -41.32
C VAL A 552 0.01 13.93 -42.73
N ASP A 553 1.27 13.78 -43.15
CA ASP A 553 1.67 13.31 -44.49
C ASP A 553 2.49 12.01 -44.43
N ASN A 554 2.80 11.51 -43.21
CA ASN A 554 3.67 10.35 -42.95
C ASN A 554 5.08 10.45 -43.58
N LYS A 555 5.55 11.66 -43.79
CA LYS A 555 6.90 11.98 -44.28
C LYS A 555 7.63 12.96 -43.37
N THR A 556 6.98 14.07 -43.05
CA THR A 556 7.50 15.14 -42.20
C THR A 556 6.63 15.32 -40.96
N VAL A 557 5.31 15.09 -41.11
CA VAL A 557 4.33 15.20 -40.02
C VAL A 557 3.71 13.83 -39.74
N PHE A 558 3.80 13.40 -38.48
CA PHE A 558 3.38 12.07 -38.06
C PHE A 558 2.33 12.13 -36.95
N PRO A 559 1.43 11.12 -36.83
CA PRO A 559 0.47 11.06 -35.79
C PRO A 559 1.14 10.79 -34.42
N LEU A 560 0.66 11.48 -33.37
CA LEU A 560 1.05 11.24 -31.99
C LEU A 560 0.24 10.10 -31.37
N GLU A 561 0.81 9.47 -30.34
CA GLU A 561 0.14 8.45 -29.53
C GLU A 561 -1.14 9.00 -28.91
N LEU A 562 -2.23 8.23 -28.97
CA LEU A 562 -3.55 8.63 -28.45
C LEU A 562 -3.82 8.17 -27.01
N ASN A 563 -3.10 7.15 -26.53
CA ASN A 563 -3.20 6.70 -25.15
C ASN A 563 -2.45 7.62 -24.19
N THR A 564 -2.82 7.58 -22.93
CA THR A 564 -2.07 8.19 -21.83
C THR A 564 -1.53 7.13 -20.89
N MET A 565 -0.55 7.52 -20.05
CA MET A 565 0.02 6.65 -19.04
C MET A 565 -0.97 6.44 -17.90
N PRO A 566 -0.89 5.33 -17.15
CA PRO A 566 -1.70 5.12 -15.96
C PRO A 566 -1.31 6.08 -14.83
N GLY A 567 -2.21 6.34 -13.89
CA GLY A 567 -1.96 7.24 -12.75
C GLY A 567 -0.71 6.89 -11.93
N PHE A 568 -0.37 5.61 -11.83
CA PHE A 568 0.83 5.18 -11.12
C PHE A 568 2.17 5.55 -11.81
N ALA A 569 2.15 6.02 -13.03
CA ALA A 569 3.36 6.48 -13.72
C ALA A 569 4.00 7.67 -12.99
N GLY A 570 3.20 8.68 -12.67
CA GLY A 570 3.65 9.86 -11.95
C GLY A 570 4.08 9.59 -10.51
N SER A 571 3.43 8.65 -9.83
CA SER A 571 3.74 8.33 -8.44
C SER A 571 4.93 7.36 -8.26
N SER A 572 5.45 6.77 -9.31
CA SER A 572 6.51 5.75 -9.21
C SER A 572 7.88 6.30 -8.84
N ALA A 573 8.20 7.56 -9.18
CA ALA A 573 9.50 8.17 -8.90
C ALA A 573 9.41 9.54 -8.22
N TYR A 574 8.26 9.90 -7.65
CA TYR A 574 8.04 11.23 -7.07
C TYR A 574 8.98 11.54 -5.90
N TYR A 575 9.40 10.55 -5.14
CA TYR A 575 10.36 10.70 -4.04
C TYR A 575 11.73 11.23 -4.52
N LEU A 576 12.16 10.91 -5.73
CA LEU A 576 13.37 11.47 -6.32
C LEU A 576 13.17 12.93 -6.70
N ARG A 577 12.02 13.26 -7.28
CA ARG A 577 11.73 14.63 -7.70
C ARG A 577 11.63 15.59 -6.52
N TYR A 578 11.13 15.14 -5.37
CA TYR A 578 11.13 15.94 -4.14
C TYR A 578 12.53 16.34 -3.66
N MET A 579 13.56 15.56 -3.98
CA MET A 579 14.92 15.89 -3.61
C MET A 579 15.43 17.13 -4.34
N ASP A 580 14.92 17.38 -5.56
CA ASP A 580 15.35 18.49 -6.41
C ASP A 580 14.25 18.94 -7.39
N PRO A 581 13.10 19.45 -6.90
CA PRO A 581 11.92 19.66 -7.74
C PRO A 581 12.04 20.84 -8.70
N ASN A 582 13.04 21.71 -8.49
CA ASN A 582 13.26 22.92 -9.30
C ASN A 582 14.40 22.77 -10.32
N ASP A 583 15.02 21.60 -10.42
CA ASP A 583 16.03 21.33 -11.45
C ASP A 583 15.34 21.04 -12.79
N ASP A 584 15.53 21.94 -13.76
CA ASP A 584 14.99 21.80 -15.11
C ASP A 584 15.88 20.93 -16.03
N THR A 585 17.06 20.53 -15.56
CA THR A 585 18.06 19.80 -16.36
C THR A 585 18.11 18.30 -16.08
N ALA A 586 17.62 17.88 -14.92
CA ALA A 586 17.60 16.48 -14.50
C ALA A 586 16.38 16.17 -13.63
N LEU A 587 15.96 14.91 -13.59
CA LEU A 587 14.94 14.43 -12.62
C LEU A 587 15.36 14.76 -11.19
N VAL A 588 16.61 14.52 -10.89
CA VAL A 588 17.28 14.85 -9.64
C VAL A 588 18.76 15.11 -9.94
N SER A 589 19.33 16.16 -9.35
CA SER A 589 20.77 16.40 -9.48
C SER A 589 21.56 15.31 -8.73
N LYS A 590 22.75 15.01 -9.21
CA LYS A 590 23.64 14.05 -8.58
C LYS A 590 23.93 14.44 -7.12
N ALA A 591 24.14 15.71 -6.84
CA ALA A 591 24.41 16.22 -5.49
C ALA A 591 23.22 15.99 -4.54
N ALA A 592 22.00 16.27 -4.98
CA ALA A 592 20.80 16.02 -4.19
C ALA A 592 20.54 14.53 -3.95
N ASP A 593 20.70 13.69 -4.98
CA ASP A 593 20.55 12.24 -4.87
C ASP A 593 21.58 11.65 -3.90
N GLU A 594 22.85 12.02 -4.01
CA GLU A 594 23.91 11.54 -3.12
C GLU A 594 23.74 12.01 -1.66
N TYR A 595 23.14 13.19 -1.43
CA TYR A 595 22.86 13.69 -0.10
C TYR A 595 21.64 13.00 0.54
N TRP A 596 20.48 13.05 -0.13
CA TRP A 596 19.22 12.50 0.39
C TRP A 596 19.12 10.97 0.25
N GLN A 597 19.75 10.41 -0.75
CA GLN A 597 19.86 8.97 -1.05
C GLN A 597 18.49 8.33 -1.31
N ASN A 598 17.91 7.68 -0.31
CA ASN A 598 16.56 7.13 -0.37
C ASN A 598 15.71 7.65 0.81
N VAL A 599 14.44 7.32 0.79
CA VAL A 599 13.52 7.66 1.88
C VAL A 599 13.85 6.81 3.10
N ASP A 600 14.15 7.47 4.23
CA ASP A 600 14.45 6.77 5.49
C ASP A 600 13.20 6.23 6.16
N LEU A 601 12.10 7.00 6.15
CA LEU A 601 10.79 6.61 6.67
C LEU A 601 9.70 6.92 5.65
N TYR A 602 8.98 5.89 5.23
CA TYR A 602 7.84 5.99 4.32
C TYR A 602 6.56 5.56 5.04
N VAL A 603 5.54 6.41 5.01
CA VAL A 603 4.26 6.17 5.68
C VAL A 603 3.12 6.18 4.67
N GLY A 604 2.32 5.13 4.67
CA GLY A 604 1.19 4.99 3.74
C GLY A 604 0.39 3.71 3.94
N GLY A 605 -0.71 3.57 3.21
CA GLY A 605 -1.64 2.45 3.33
C GLY A 605 -1.06 1.11 2.86
N CYS A 606 -1.46 0.03 3.51
CA CYS A 606 -1.04 -1.33 3.14
C CYS A 606 -1.66 -1.83 1.82
N GLU A 607 -2.74 -1.20 1.35
CA GLU A 607 -3.40 -1.50 0.07
C GLU A 607 -2.49 -1.29 -1.15
N HIS A 608 -1.41 -0.55 -0.98
CA HIS A 608 -0.43 -0.28 -2.04
C HIS A 608 0.68 -1.33 -2.17
N ALA A 609 0.64 -2.41 -1.38
CA ALA A 609 1.68 -3.44 -1.32
C ALA A 609 1.98 -4.10 -2.68
N THR A 610 0.95 -4.39 -3.48
CA THR A 610 1.07 -5.05 -4.78
C THR A 610 0.96 -4.10 -5.98
N GLY A 611 0.67 -2.83 -5.74
CA GLY A 611 0.58 -1.78 -6.75
C GLY A 611 1.75 -0.81 -6.66
N HIS A 612 1.50 0.37 -6.08
CA HIS A 612 2.46 1.47 -5.99
C HIS A 612 3.85 1.06 -5.48
N LEU A 613 3.94 0.23 -4.43
CA LEU A 613 5.22 -0.18 -3.86
C LEU A 613 6.03 -1.06 -4.82
N ILE A 614 5.39 -1.95 -5.56
CA ILE A 614 6.06 -2.75 -6.61
C ILE A 614 6.54 -1.84 -7.74
N TYR A 615 5.69 -0.93 -8.22
CA TYR A 615 6.05 -0.03 -9.33
C TYR A 615 7.17 0.93 -8.95
N SER A 616 7.14 1.51 -7.74
CA SER A 616 8.21 2.38 -7.26
C SER A 616 9.54 1.65 -7.12
N ARG A 617 9.54 0.42 -6.62
CA ARG A 617 10.74 -0.40 -6.50
C ARG A 617 11.29 -0.80 -7.87
N PHE A 618 10.43 -1.18 -8.80
CA PHE A 618 10.81 -1.46 -10.18
C PHE A 618 11.41 -0.21 -10.86
N TRP A 619 10.71 0.92 -10.79
CA TRP A 619 11.14 2.17 -11.40
C TRP A 619 12.50 2.62 -10.87
N ASN A 620 12.66 2.55 -9.55
CA ASN A 620 13.92 2.90 -8.91
C ASN A 620 15.08 1.99 -9.33
N LYS A 621 14.84 0.70 -9.48
CA LYS A 621 15.88 -0.25 -9.96
C LYS A 621 16.31 0.05 -11.38
N VAL A 622 15.38 0.42 -12.25
CA VAL A 622 15.73 0.88 -13.61
C VAL A 622 16.57 2.15 -13.56
N LEU A 623 16.16 3.14 -12.75
CA LEU A 623 16.90 4.40 -12.60
C LEU A 623 18.27 4.19 -11.92
N PHE A 624 18.37 3.25 -11.02
CA PHE A 624 19.65 2.83 -10.42
C PHE A 624 20.57 2.23 -11.49
N ASP A 625 20.09 1.34 -12.33
CA ASP A 625 20.85 0.74 -13.43
C ASP A 625 21.35 1.78 -14.43
N LEU A 626 20.57 2.84 -14.64
CA LEU A 626 20.90 3.96 -15.53
C LEU A 626 21.81 5.02 -14.87
N GLY A 627 22.16 4.85 -13.60
CA GLY A 627 23.03 5.78 -12.87
C GLY A 627 22.34 7.06 -12.40
N VAL A 628 21.01 7.10 -12.32
CA VAL A 628 20.22 8.26 -11.89
C VAL A 628 20.01 8.25 -10.38
N SER A 629 19.66 7.10 -9.80
CA SER A 629 19.53 6.89 -8.36
C SER A 629 20.77 6.20 -7.80
N CYS A 630 21.28 6.67 -6.67
CA CYS A 630 22.43 6.05 -5.99
C CYS A 630 22.04 4.86 -5.08
N LYS A 631 20.74 4.65 -4.85
CA LYS A 631 20.20 3.54 -4.05
C LYS A 631 19.33 2.64 -4.90
N GLU A 632 19.43 1.33 -4.63
CA GLU A 632 18.64 0.33 -5.35
C GLU A 632 17.19 0.25 -4.85
N GLU A 633 16.96 0.49 -3.56
CA GLU A 633 15.64 0.53 -2.95
C GLU A 633 15.22 1.97 -2.62
N PRO A 634 13.97 2.36 -2.97
CA PRO A 634 13.51 3.74 -2.76
C PRO A 634 13.17 4.06 -1.31
N PHE A 635 12.69 3.08 -0.55
CA PHE A 635 12.13 3.26 0.80
C PHE A 635 12.76 2.27 1.77
N GLN A 636 13.49 2.79 2.77
CA GLN A 636 14.21 1.95 3.72
C GLN A 636 13.26 1.34 4.75
N LYS A 637 12.50 2.18 5.48
CA LYS A 637 11.51 1.75 6.45
C LYS A 637 10.11 2.12 5.99
N LEU A 638 9.19 1.17 6.05
CA LEU A 638 7.78 1.37 5.76
C LEU A 638 6.95 1.18 7.03
N VAL A 639 6.09 2.16 7.29
CA VAL A 639 5.05 2.07 8.33
C VAL A 639 3.69 2.20 7.67
N ASN A 640 2.86 1.18 7.83
CA ASN A 640 1.50 1.20 7.32
C ASN A 640 0.54 1.61 8.46
N GLN A 641 -0.10 2.78 8.31
CA GLN A 641 -1.14 3.18 9.24
C GLN A 641 -2.41 2.37 9.02
N GLY A 642 -3.13 2.10 10.11
CA GLY A 642 -4.49 1.58 10.05
C GLY A 642 -5.48 2.62 9.53
N MET A 643 -6.72 2.24 9.35
CA MET A 643 -7.79 3.14 8.91
C MET A 643 -8.55 3.71 10.13
N ILE A 644 -8.89 4.99 10.06
CA ILE A 644 -9.94 5.55 10.89
C ILE A 644 -11.28 5.14 10.27
N GLN A 645 -12.07 4.39 11.02
CA GLN A 645 -13.37 3.92 10.61
C GLN A 645 -14.45 4.91 11.01
N GLY A 646 -15.50 5.03 10.19
CA GLY A 646 -16.67 5.83 10.51
C GLY A 646 -17.75 5.02 11.19
N ARG A 647 -18.56 5.69 12.00
CA ARG A 647 -19.81 5.14 12.47
C ARG A 647 -20.89 5.48 11.47
N SER A 648 -21.40 4.47 10.75
CA SER A 648 -22.54 4.62 9.86
C SER A 648 -23.83 4.49 10.63
N ASN A 649 -24.84 5.28 10.27
CA ASN A 649 -26.20 5.13 10.78
C ASN A 649 -27.13 4.65 9.67
N PHE A 650 -28.15 3.90 10.07
CA PHE A 650 -29.11 3.31 9.13
C PHE A 650 -30.55 3.66 9.51
N VAL A 651 -31.32 3.97 8.49
CA VAL A 651 -32.78 4.02 8.55
C VAL A 651 -33.35 2.83 7.80
N PHE A 652 -34.54 2.35 8.18
CA PHE A 652 -35.17 1.17 7.59
C PHE A 652 -36.38 1.56 6.79
N ARG A 653 -36.24 1.47 5.45
CA ARG A 653 -37.34 1.70 4.52
C ARG A 653 -38.19 0.45 4.43
N ILE A 654 -39.51 0.60 4.61
CA ILE A 654 -40.48 -0.48 4.39
C ILE A 654 -40.58 -0.75 2.88
N ASN A 655 -40.37 -2.01 2.49
CA ASN A 655 -40.49 -2.42 1.09
C ASN A 655 -41.98 -2.37 0.63
N ASN A 656 -42.24 -1.70 -0.48
CA ASN A 656 -43.56 -1.58 -1.06
C ASN A 656 -43.39 -1.59 -2.59
N ASP A 657 -44.20 -2.38 -3.26
CA ASP A 657 -44.21 -2.49 -4.71
C ASP A 657 -44.77 -1.26 -5.42
N ASP A 658 -45.49 -0.41 -4.67
CA ASP A 658 -46.11 0.83 -5.22
C ASP A 658 -45.16 2.02 -5.04
N HIS A 659 -44.35 2.26 -6.03
CA HIS A 659 -43.37 3.37 -6.04
C HIS A 659 -43.98 4.77 -6.16
N SER A 660 -45.33 4.86 -6.34
CA SER A 660 -46.03 6.14 -6.37
C SER A 660 -46.36 6.72 -4.99
N LYS A 661 -46.27 5.90 -3.94
CA LYS A 661 -46.52 6.31 -2.55
C LYS A 661 -45.26 6.88 -1.88
N ALA A 662 -45.48 7.78 -0.90
CA ALA A 662 -44.42 8.30 -0.08
C ALA A 662 -43.65 7.18 0.63
N PRO A 663 -42.30 7.23 0.71
CA PRO A 663 -41.53 6.22 1.41
C PRO A 663 -41.83 6.25 2.91
N VAL A 664 -41.96 5.06 3.50
CA VAL A 664 -42.21 4.88 4.94
C VAL A 664 -40.96 4.27 5.59
N PHE A 665 -40.51 4.89 6.66
CA PHE A 665 -39.37 4.44 7.46
C PHE A 665 -39.80 4.01 8.85
N VAL A 666 -39.33 2.88 9.31
CA VAL A 666 -39.63 2.32 10.62
C VAL A 666 -38.44 2.38 11.55
N SER A 667 -38.62 2.78 12.80
CA SER A 667 -37.58 2.86 13.81
C SER A 667 -36.99 1.48 14.15
N LEU A 668 -35.73 1.44 14.57
CA LEU A 668 -34.94 0.24 14.78
C LEU A 668 -35.66 -0.86 15.60
N GLY A 669 -36.28 -0.53 16.71
CA GLY A 669 -36.95 -1.51 17.60
C GLY A 669 -38.22 -2.13 17.02
N LEU A 670 -38.75 -1.55 15.95
CA LEU A 670 -40.01 -2.00 15.31
C LEU A 670 -39.77 -2.64 13.94
N LYS A 671 -38.52 -2.64 13.46
CA LYS A 671 -38.14 -3.06 12.07
C LYS A 671 -38.54 -4.50 11.76
N ASP A 672 -38.44 -5.42 12.75
CA ASP A 672 -38.71 -6.84 12.54
C ASP A 672 -40.19 -7.18 12.31
N GLN A 673 -41.08 -6.19 12.49
CA GLN A 673 -42.52 -6.30 12.19
C GLN A 673 -42.81 -6.04 10.72
N TYR A 674 -41.85 -5.61 9.93
CA TYR A 674 -41.99 -5.20 8.53
C TYR A 674 -40.89 -5.81 7.66
N ASP A 675 -41.16 -5.95 6.38
CA ASP A 675 -40.14 -6.23 5.40
C ASP A 675 -39.42 -4.92 5.07
N THR A 676 -38.13 -4.80 5.42
CA THR A 676 -37.41 -3.55 5.34
C THR A 676 -36.06 -3.68 4.63
N THR A 677 -35.65 -2.57 4.01
CA THR A 677 -34.30 -2.40 3.47
C THR A 677 -33.55 -1.33 4.27
N PRO A 678 -32.36 -1.65 4.84
CA PRO A 678 -31.53 -0.65 5.51
C PRO A 678 -30.92 0.32 4.49
N ILE A 679 -30.95 1.60 4.82
CA ILE A 679 -30.40 2.69 4.00
C ILE A 679 -29.47 3.52 4.87
N HIS A 680 -28.26 3.76 4.41
CA HIS A 680 -27.31 4.68 5.06
C HIS A 680 -27.90 6.08 5.12
N VAL A 681 -27.75 6.74 6.26
CA VAL A 681 -28.18 8.11 6.49
C VAL A 681 -26.98 8.96 6.91
N ASP A 682 -26.98 10.24 6.53
CA ASP A 682 -25.92 11.18 6.88
C ASP A 682 -25.77 11.29 8.40
N VAL A 683 -24.58 11.01 8.91
CA VAL A 683 -24.28 11.05 10.35
C VAL A 683 -24.48 12.43 10.96
N ASN A 684 -24.47 13.50 10.16
CA ASN A 684 -24.65 14.87 10.65
C ASN A 684 -26.13 15.19 11.01
N ILE A 685 -27.08 14.36 10.60
CA ILE A 685 -28.51 14.50 10.92
C ILE A 685 -28.98 13.43 11.93
N VAL A 686 -28.04 12.75 12.56
CA VAL A 686 -28.31 11.77 13.63
C VAL A 686 -27.55 12.20 14.89
N SER A 687 -28.22 12.24 16.04
CA SER A 687 -27.60 12.57 17.33
C SER A 687 -27.99 11.52 18.37
N ALA A 688 -26.98 10.88 18.96
CA ALA A 688 -27.17 9.76 19.91
C ALA A 688 -28.17 8.72 19.38
N ASP A 689 -27.99 8.32 18.13
CA ASP A 689 -28.83 7.37 17.37
C ASP A 689 -30.27 7.83 17.09
N VAL A 690 -30.63 9.07 17.43
CA VAL A 690 -31.93 9.67 17.13
C VAL A 690 -31.84 10.50 15.84
N LEU A 691 -32.68 10.18 14.87
CA LEU A 691 -32.78 10.89 13.60
C LEU A 691 -33.43 12.25 13.75
N ASP A 692 -32.85 13.28 13.17
CA ASP A 692 -33.55 14.55 12.89
C ASP A 692 -34.42 14.39 11.65
N ILE A 693 -35.71 14.15 11.88
CA ILE A 693 -36.69 13.87 10.81
C ILE A 693 -36.83 15.04 9.83
N GLU A 694 -36.84 16.29 10.33
CA GLU A 694 -36.99 17.47 9.48
C GLU A 694 -35.73 17.67 8.61
N ALA A 695 -34.56 17.44 9.14
CA ALA A 695 -33.31 17.43 8.39
C ALA A 695 -33.28 16.30 7.35
N PHE A 696 -33.76 15.11 7.70
CA PHE A 696 -33.84 13.97 6.79
C PHE A 696 -34.74 14.22 5.59
N LYS A 697 -35.90 14.83 5.81
CA LYS A 697 -36.84 15.20 4.73
C LYS A 697 -36.22 16.20 3.74
N LYS A 698 -35.33 17.06 4.22
CA LYS A 698 -34.63 18.05 3.40
C LYS A 698 -33.34 17.51 2.78
N TRP A 699 -32.84 16.40 3.26
CA TRP A 699 -31.55 15.82 2.83
C TRP A 699 -31.60 15.36 1.37
N ARG A 700 -32.73 14.76 0.95
CA ARG A 700 -32.94 14.32 -0.43
C ARG A 700 -34.38 14.60 -0.89
N PRO A 701 -34.54 15.01 -2.15
CA PRO A 701 -35.86 15.29 -2.71
C PRO A 701 -36.87 14.14 -2.58
N GLU A 702 -36.38 12.88 -2.75
CA GLU A 702 -37.23 11.69 -2.65
C GLU A 702 -37.79 11.43 -1.26
N TYR A 703 -37.25 12.10 -0.22
CA TYR A 703 -37.69 11.94 1.18
C TYR A 703 -38.54 13.12 1.71
N GLU A 704 -38.81 14.11 0.89
CA GLU A 704 -39.57 15.30 1.29
C GLU A 704 -40.91 14.95 1.96
N ASN A 705 -41.63 13.93 1.42
CA ASN A 705 -42.89 13.46 1.91
C ASN A 705 -42.82 12.14 2.70
N ALA A 706 -41.60 11.78 3.19
CA ALA A 706 -41.42 10.54 3.93
C ALA A 706 -42.26 10.48 5.21
N GLU A 707 -42.79 9.29 5.50
CA GLU A 707 -43.53 8.99 6.72
C GLU A 707 -42.70 8.14 7.66
N PHE A 708 -42.91 8.26 8.96
CA PHE A 708 -42.08 7.59 9.97
C PHE A 708 -42.94 6.86 11.00
N ILE A 709 -42.57 5.62 11.31
CA ILE A 709 -43.12 4.84 12.41
C ILE A 709 -42.11 4.94 13.56
N LEU A 710 -42.50 5.62 14.65
CA LEU A 710 -41.64 6.04 15.74
C LEU A 710 -41.73 5.10 16.94
N GLU A 711 -40.70 5.11 17.76
CA GLU A 711 -40.61 4.51 19.12
C GLU A 711 -40.64 5.65 20.14
N ASP A 712 -41.62 5.65 21.02
CA ASP A 712 -41.78 6.70 22.07
C ASP A 712 -41.58 8.13 21.54
N GLY A 713 -42.12 8.41 20.35
CA GLY A 713 -42.03 9.71 19.68
C GLY A 713 -40.70 10.06 19.06
N LYS A 714 -39.79 9.11 18.96
CA LYS A 714 -38.46 9.27 18.35
C LYS A 714 -38.22 8.22 17.28
N TYR A 715 -37.40 8.56 16.29
CA TYR A 715 -36.90 7.62 15.32
C TYR A 715 -35.47 7.21 15.71
N ILE A 716 -35.28 5.94 16.01
CA ILE A 716 -33.99 5.37 16.41
C ILE A 716 -33.34 4.70 15.20
N CYS A 717 -32.12 5.12 14.87
CA CYS A 717 -31.30 4.53 13.82
C CYS A 717 -30.49 3.35 14.35
N ASP A 718 -30.17 2.40 13.49
CA ASP A 718 -29.11 1.43 13.75
C ASP A 718 -27.74 2.06 13.44
N ALA A 719 -26.68 1.42 13.95
CA ALA A 719 -25.33 1.87 13.73
C ALA A 719 -24.36 0.71 13.50
N ALA A 720 -23.39 0.91 12.62
CA ALA A 720 -22.29 -0.02 12.39
C ALA A 720 -20.97 0.75 12.19
N VAL A 721 -19.87 0.12 12.55
CA VAL A 721 -18.53 0.65 12.27
C VAL A 721 -18.11 0.15 10.90
N GLU A 722 -17.85 1.08 9.99
CA GLU A 722 -17.51 0.81 8.59
C GLU A 722 -16.36 1.70 8.13
N LYS A 723 -15.85 1.43 6.94
CA LYS A 723 -14.89 2.33 6.28
C LYS A 723 -15.50 3.74 6.17
N MET A 724 -14.73 4.75 6.55
CA MET A 724 -15.16 6.14 6.40
C MET A 724 -15.13 6.53 4.91
N SER A 725 -16.30 6.80 4.35
CA SER A 725 -16.42 7.20 2.94
C SER A 725 -17.69 8.02 2.68
N LYS A 726 -17.69 8.79 1.60
CA LYS A 726 -18.85 9.58 1.19
C LYS A 726 -20.09 8.73 0.86
N SER A 727 -19.89 7.55 0.27
CA SER A 727 -20.98 6.64 -0.08
C SER A 727 -21.68 6.04 1.14
N MET A 728 -20.98 5.99 2.26
CA MET A 728 -21.52 5.52 3.56
C MET A 728 -22.11 6.66 4.41
N PHE A 729 -21.99 7.90 3.96
CA PHE A 729 -22.49 9.09 4.67
C PHE A 729 -21.98 9.21 6.13
N ASN A 730 -20.78 8.69 6.40
CA ASN A 730 -20.17 8.61 7.73
C ASN A 730 -18.89 9.45 7.86
N VAL A 731 -18.68 10.39 6.95
CA VAL A 731 -17.47 11.23 6.91
C VAL A 731 -17.53 12.31 8.00
N VAL A 732 -16.44 12.43 8.76
CA VAL A 732 -16.21 13.55 9.67
C VAL A 732 -15.17 14.48 9.07
N ASN A 733 -15.52 15.78 8.95
CA ASN A 733 -14.67 16.79 8.36
C ASN A 733 -13.65 17.31 9.39
N PRO A 734 -12.33 17.30 9.09
CA PRO A 734 -11.32 17.78 10.00
C PRO A 734 -11.43 19.28 10.30
N ASP A 735 -11.97 20.10 9.39
CA ASP A 735 -12.17 21.54 9.63
C ASP A 735 -13.07 21.81 10.83
N MET A 736 -14.17 21.06 10.94
CA MET A 736 -15.10 21.20 12.07
C MET A 736 -14.41 20.85 13.40
N ILE A 737 -13.56 19.86 13.38
CA ILE A 737 -12.82 19.44 14.57
C ILE A 737 -11.77 20.49 14.95
N VAL A 738 -11.01 20.99 14.00
CA VAL A 738 -10.00 22.03 14.22
C VAL A 738 -10.65 23.33 14.71
N GLU A 739 -11.77 23.73 14.14
CA GLU A 739 -12.50 24.93 14.54
C GLU A 739 -13.03 24.84 15.98
N ARG A 740 -13.54 23.66 16.36
CA ARG A 740 -14.12 23.44 17.69
C ARG A 740 -13.10 23.17 18.77
N TYR A 741 -12.06 22.38 18.47
CA TYR A 741 -11.11 21.88 19.47
C TYR A 741 -9.66 22.32 19.27
N GLY A 742 -9.31 22.77 18.07
CA GLY A 742 -7.94 23.10 17.67
C GLY A 742 -7.19 21.97 16.99
N ALA A 743 -6.16 22.34 16.24
CA ALA A 743 -5.31 21.42 15.50
C ALA A 743 -4.47 20.54 16.44
N ASP A 744 -3.89 21.11 17.48
CA ASP A 744 -3.10 20.35 18.46
C ASP A 744 -3.95 19.27 19.16
N THR A 745 -5.20 19.59 19.46
CA THR A 745 -6.15 18.59 20.03
C THR A 745 -6.44 17.47 19.04
N LEU A 746 -6.69 17.79 17.76
CA LEU A 746 -6.89 16.79 16.71
C LEU A 746 -5.68 15.86 16.57
N ARG A 747 -4.48 16.43 16.51
CA ARG A 747 -3.23 15.66 16.41
C ARG A 747 -3.04 14.69 17.57
N LEU A 748 -3.26 15.15 18.78
CA LEU A 748 -3.20 14.31 19.99
C LEU A 748 -4.26 13.21 19.97
N TYR A 749 -5.49 13.55 19.62
CA TYR A 749 -6.59 12.60 19.64
C TYR A 749 -6.43 11.48 18.61
N GLU A 750 -6.02 11.78 17.39
CA GLU A 750 -5.77 10.76 16.36
C GLU A 750 -4.69 9.76 16.78
N MET A 751 -3.66 10.25 17.48
CA MET A 751 -2.61 9.38 18.02
C MET A 751 -3.03 8.64 19.30
N PHE A 752 -3.95 9.20 20.06
CA PHE A 752 -4.44 8.61 21.30
C PHE A 752 -5.44 7.46 21.08
N LEU A 753 -6.15 7.44 19.95
CA LEU A 753 -7.16 6.42 19.63
C LEU A 753 -6.65 4.99 19.66
N GLY A 754 -5.37 4.77 19.45
CA GLY A 754 -4.74 3.45 19.46
C GLY A 754 -3.41 3.40 18.70
N PRO A 755 -2.80 2.23 18.60
CA PRO A 755 -1.59 2.04 17.82
C PRO A 755 -1.76 2.50 16.37
N VAL A 756 -0.71 3.11 15.79
CA VAL A 756 -0.77 3.68 14.44
C VAL A 756 -1.17 2.66 13.37
N GLU A 757 -0.68 1.43 13.48
CA GLU A 757 -0.88 0.36 12.50
C GLU A 757 -2.27 -0.31 12.58
N GLN A 758 -3.03 -0.05 13.65
CA GLN A 758 -4.34 -0.65 13.84
C GLN A 758 -5.47 0.26 13.35
N SER A 759 -6.46 -0.34 12.70
CA SER A 759 -7.72 0.35 12.38
C SER A 759 -8.54 0.59 13.64
N LYS A 760 -9.23 1.73 13.71
CA LYS A 760 -9.94 2.19 14.92
C LYS A 760 -11.12 3.06 14.55
N PRO A 761 -12.24 2.95 15.30
CA PRO A 761 -13.41 3.79 15.06
C PRO A 761 -13.16 5.22 15.53
N TRP A 762 -13.67 6.19 14.78
CA TRP A 762 -13.74 7.58 15.21
C TRP A 762 -14.91 7.79 16.17
N ASP A 763 -14.63 8.43 17.32
CA ASP A 763 -15.64 8.90 18.26
C ASP A 763 -15.37 10.37 18.62
N THR A 764 -16.18 11.27 18.07
CA THR A 764 -16.04 12.71 18.33
C THR A 764 -16.15 13.07 19.82
N ASN A 765 -16.90 12.30 20.60
CA ASN A 765 -17.04 12.55 22.03
C ASN A 765 -15.75 12.32 22.82
N GLY A 766 -14.88 11.43 22.36
CA GLY A 766 -13.60 11.11 23.01
C GLY A 766 -12.56 12.23 22.95
N ILE A 767 -12.70 13.17 22.01
CA ILE A 767 -11.71 14.24 21.79
C ILE A 767 -11.64 15.26 22.95
N ASP A 768 -12.72 15.38 23.74
CA ASP A 768 -12.77 16.28 24.92
C ASP A 768 -11.68 15.96 25.96
N GLY A 769 -11.29 14.69 26.07
CA GLY A 769 -10.21 14.27 26.96
C GLY A 769 -8.87 14.92 26.59
N CYS A 770 -8.53 14.91 25.32
CA CYS A 770 -7.30 15.55 24.81
C CYS A 770 -7.37 17.07 24.91
N HIS A 771 -8.52 17.66 24.65
CA HIS A 771 -8.71 19.11 24.78
C HIS A 771 -8.53 19.57 26.23
N ARG A 772 -9.12 18.86 27.19
CA ARG A 772 -8.94 19.15 28.63
C ARG A 772 -7.49 18.92 29.08
N PHE A 773 -6.80 17.94 28.50
CA PHE A 773 -5.38 17.73 28.77
C PHE A 773 -4.55 18.96 28.37
N LEU A 774 -4.75 19.52 27.17
CA LEU A 774 -4.03 20.71 26.74
C LEU A 774 -4.31 21.92 27.65
N LYS A 775 -5.53 22.08 28.16
CA LYS A 775 -5.83 23.12 29.17
C LYS A 775 -5.06 22.90 30.46
N LYS A 776 -4.94 21.65 30.93
CA LYS A 776 -4.13 21.30 32.09
C LYS A 776 -2.64 21.56 31.86
N PHE A 777 -2.15 21.17 30.67
CA PHE A 777 -0.79 21.43 30.25
C PHE A 777 -0.47 22.93 30.27
N TRP A 778 -1.31 23.76 29.69
CA TRP A 778 -1.23 25.20 29.71
C TRP A 778 -1.21 25.76 31.12
N GLY A 779 -2.02 25.20 32.04
CA GLY A 779 -2.11 25.58 33.44
C GLY A 779 -0.83 25.37 34.27
N LEU A 780 0.15 24.60 33.78
CA LEU A 780 1.47 24.51 34.39
C LEU A 780 2.31 25.78 34.16
N TYR A 781 2.03 26.52 33.08
CA TYR A 781 2.78 27.68 32.63
C TYR A 781 2.09 29.01 32.99
N TYR A 782 0.76 29.04 32.92
CA TYR A 782 -0.06 30.23 33.15
C TYR A 782 -1.14 30.00 34.21
N ASP A 783 -1.40 31.02 35.01
CA ASP A 783 -2.55 31.05 35.90
C ASP A 783 -3.82 31.34 35.10
N ASN A 784 -4.81 30.43 35.20
CA ASN A 784 -6.10 30.58 34.50
C ASN A 784 -6.95 31.75 34.99
N ARG A 785 -6.63 32.33 36.17
CA ARG A 785 -7.38 33.42 36.79
C ARG A 785 -6.76 34.77 36.58
N SER A 786 -5.50 34.79 36.15
CA SER A 786 -4.74 36.02 35.84
C SER A 786 -3.87 35.80 34.62
N ASP A 787 -3.39 36.86 33.99
CA ASP A 787 -2.46 36.75 32.83
C ASP A 787 -1.01 36.51 33.25
N ASN A 788 -0.79 36.08 34.49
CA ASN A 788 0.54 35.88 35.03
C ASN A 788 1.13 34.53 34.59
N MET A 789 2.37 34.62 34.14
CA MET A 789 3.19 33.44 33.90
C MET A 789 3.67 32.84 35.23
N LEU A 790 3.48 31.53 35.43
CA LEU A 790 3.89 30.85 36.65
C LEU A 790 5.32 30.32 36.62
N VAL A 791 5.94 30.26 35.46
CA VAL A 791 7.30 29.74 35.29
C VAL A 791 8.31 30.54 36.08
N ASN A 792 9.11 29.89 36.93
CA ASN A 792 10.12 30.48 37.78
C ASN A 792 11.48 29.78 37.62
N SER A 793 12.49 30.34 38.30
CA SER A 793 13.86 29.79 38.28
C SER A 793 14.18 28.93 39.51
N ASP A 794 13.19 28.50 40.29
CA ASP A 794 13.38 27.69 41.47
C ASP A 794 13.98 26.32 41.09
N GLU A 795 14.79 25.74 41.95
CA GLU A 795 15.27 24.37 41.76
C GLU A 795 14.09 23.41 41.86
N PRO A 796 13.92 22.50 40.90
CA PRO A 796 12.85 21.52 40.94
C PRO A 796 13.06 20.48 42.06
N SER A 797 11.94 19.98 42.61
CA SER A 797 11.99 18.88 43.55
C SER A 797 12.53 17.60 42.90
N LYS A 798 13.02 16.67 43.70
CA LYS A 798 13.44 15.34 43.21
C LYS A 798 12.30 14.61 42.53
N ASP A 799 11.07 14.72 43.06
CA ASP A 799 9.89 14.11 42.48
C ASP A 799 9.56 14.71 41.10
N SER A 800 9.70 16.03 40.91
CA SER A 800 9.49 16.69 39.62
C SER A 800 10.52 16.26 38.59
N MET A 801 11.79 16.15 38.98
CA MET A 801 12.85 15.64 38.10
C MET A 801 12.64 14.17 37.76
N LYS A 802 12.15 13.36 38.69
CA LYS A 802 11.78 11.97 38.43
C LYS A 802 10.65 11.87 37.40
N SER A 803 9.58 12.64 37.57
CA SER A 803 8.43 12.68 36.65
C SER A 803 8.91 13.11 35.25
N LEU A 804 9.76 14.12 35.14
CA LEU A 804 10.33 14.57 33.88
C LEU A 804 11.16 13.49 33.18
N HIS A 805 12.11 12.87 33.88
CA HIS A 805 13.01 11.88 33.28
C HIS A 805 12.31 10.55 32.96
N LYS A 806 11.29 10.16 33.71
CA LYS A 806 10.38 9.06 33.32
C LYS A 806 9.71 9.38 31.98
N LEU A 807 9.20 10.59 31.81
CA LEU A 807 8.56 11.04 30.59
C LEU A 807 9.55 11.09 29.41
N ILE A 808 10.75 11.67 29.61
CA ILE A 808 11.78 11.72 28.57
C ILE A 808 12.07 10.33 28.02
N LYS A 809 12.33 9.37 28.92
CA LYS A 809 12.61 7.99 28.50
C LYS A 809 11.44 7.37 27.77
N LYS A 810 10.23 7.48 28.33
CA LYS A 810 9.03 6.87 27.74
C LYS A 810 8.70 7.44 26.36
N VAL A 811 8.68 8.75 26.22
CA VAL A 811 8.35 9.40 24.96
C VAL A 811 9.41 9.13 23.89
N THR A 812 10.69 9.16 24.26
CA THR A 812 11.78 8.84 23.33
C THR A 812 11.67 7.41 22.80
N ASP A 813 11.51 6.43 23.69
CA ASP A 813 11.36 5.02 23.32
C ASP A 813 10.09 4.77 22.49
N ASP A 814 8.99 5.44 22.83
CA ASP A 814 7.71 5.29 22.16
C ASP A 814 7.72 5.90 20.74
N ILE A 815 8.33 7.07 20.55
CA ILE A 815 8.43 7.69 19.21
C ILE A 815 9.23 6.79 18.27
N GLU A 816 10.34 6.22 18.73
CA GLU A 816 11.15 5.29 17.94
C GLU A 816 10.37 4.03 17.51
N LYS A 817 9.35 3.65 18.28
CA LYS A 817 8.50 2.47 18.04
C LYS A 817 7.12 2.82 17.46
N PHE A 818 6.83 4.08 17.18
CA PHE A 818 5.51 4.56 16.76
C PHE A 818 4.38 4.25 17.76
N SER A 819 4.72 4.14 19.06
CA SER A 819 3.77 3.91 20.15
C SER A 819 3.23 5.23 20.72
N TYR A 820 2.64 6.06 19.88
CA TYR A 820 2.22 7.43 20.24
C TYR A 820 1.07 7.48 21.24
N ASN A 821 0.15 6.51 21.20
CA ASN A 821 -0.94 6.43 22.17
C ASN A 821 -0.43 6.30 23.60
N THR A 822 0.63 5.52 23.83
CA THR A 822 1.26 5.39 25.14
C THR A 822 2.08 6.61 25.54
N SER A 823 2.67 7.30 24.57
CA SER A 823 3.33 8.60 24.79
C SER A 823 2.35 9.65 25.34
N ILE A 824 1.16 9.76 24.73
CA ILE A 824 0.14 10.72 25.16
C ILE A 824 -0.36 10.40 26.56
N SER A 825 -0.59 9.13 26.86
CA SER A 825 -0.92 8.68 28.23
C SER A 825 0.18 9.06 29.24
N ALA A 826 1.44 8.91 28.86
CA ALA A 826 2.59 9.29 29.69
C ALA A 826 2.64 10.81 29.94
N PHE A 827 2.34 11.63 28.92
CA PHE A 827 2.19 13.08 29.08
C PHE A 827 1.07 13.42 30.08
N MET A 828 -0.07 12.78 29.99
CA MET A 828 -1.22 13.01 30.90
C MET A 828 -0.83 12.71 32.34
N ILE A 829 -0.12 11.60 32.57
CA ILE A 829 0.38 11.21 33.89
C ILE A 829 1.38 12.24 34.41
N ALA A 830 2.39 12.58 33.63
CA ALA A 830 3.43 13.53 34.03
C ALA A 830 2.86 14.93 34.35
N VAL A 831 1.94 15.43 33.56
CA VAL A 831 1.25 16.72 33.82
C VAL A 831 0.46 16.67 35.10
N SER A 832 -0.25 15.59 35.38
CA SER A 832 -0.97 15.42 36.65
C SER A 832 -0.03 15.37 37.86
N GLU A 833 1.08 14.66 37.76
CA GLU A 833 2.12 14.61 38.80
C GLU A 833 2.73 15.99 39.06
N LEU A 834 3.10 16.71 38.01
CA LEU A 834 3.68 18.06 38.12
C LEU A 834 2.71 19.08 38.70
N GLN A 835 1.40 18.98 38.38
CA GLN A 835 0.38 19.81 39.02
C GLN A 835 0.25 19.52 40.53
N GLN A 836 0.25 18.25 40.93
CA GLN A 836 0.20 17.86 42.36
C GLN A 836 1.46 18.36 43.10
N GLN A 837 2.60 18.31 42.46
CA GLN A 837 3.88 18.79 43.02
C GLN A 837 3.99 20.33 42.97
N LYS A 838 3.03 21.02 42.36
CA LYS A 838 3.05 22.47 42.14
C LYS A 838 4.36 22.94 41.49
N CYS A 839 4.83 22.18 40.52
CA CYS A 839 6.08 22.44 39.83
C CYS A 839 5.87 23.53 38.75
N HIS A 840 6.58 24.63 38.90
CA HIS A 840 6.65 25.73 37.91
C HIS A 840 8.09 26.05 37.55
N SER A 841 9.04 25.18 37.87
CA SER A 841 10.46 25.37 37.56
C SER A 841 10.71 25.33 36.06
N LYS A 842 11.40 26.35 35.54
CA LYS A 842 11.84 26.41 34.14
C LYS A 842 12.69 25.18 33.76
N ALA A 843 13.49 24.65 34.71
CA ALA A 843 14.32 23.47 34.49
C ALA A 843 13.52 22.19 34.13
N VAL A 844 12.23 22.15 34.48
CA VAL A 844 11.29 21.08 34.14
C VAL A 844 10.37 21.47 32.99
N LEU A 845 9.80 22.67 33.01
CA LEU A 845 8.78 23.12 32.05
C LEU A 845 9.33 23.42 30.66
N GLU A 846 10.58 23.85 30.54
CA GLU A 846 11.22 24.08 29.26
C GLU A 846 11.49 22.76 28.49
N PRO A 847 12.13 21.73 29.09
CA PRO A 847 12.20 20.41 28.46
C PRO A 847 10.84 19.80 28.16
N LEU A 848 9.84 20.01 29.01
CA LEU A 848 8.48 19.53 28.81
C LEU A 848 7.84 20.13 27.54
N ALA A 849 8.04 21.42 27.26
CA ALA A 849 7.58 22.08 26.05
C ALA A 849 8.25 21.49 24.81
N VAL A 850 9.53 21.14 24.87
CA VAL A 850 10.26 20.49 23.78
C VAL A 850 9.72 19.07 23.54
N LEU A 851 9.45 18.31 24.58
CA LEU A 851 8.92 16.94 24.48
C LEU A 851 7.56 16.89 23.80
N ILE A 852 6.68 17.86 24.06
CA ILE A 852 5.35 17.86 23.47
C ILE A 852 5.31 18.45 22.06
N ALA A 853 6.35 19.20 21.66
CA ALA A 853 6.40 19.90 20.38
C ALA A 853 6.08 18.99 19.16
N PRO A 854 6.57 17.74 19.05
CA PRO A 854 6.19 16.87 17.94
C PRO A 854 4.69 16.56 17.89
N PHE A 855 4.04 16.46 19.04
CA PHE A 855 2.61 16.09 19.16
C PHE A 855 1.69 17.30 19.04
N ALA A 856 2.05 18.41 19.67
CA ALA A 856 1.26 19.63 19.76
C ALA A 856 2.17 20.86 19.47
N PRO A 857 2.54 21.08 18.21
CA PRO A 857 3.56 22.04 17.83
C PRO A 857 3.19 23.50 18.11
N HIS A 858 1.91 23.87 18.01
CA HIS A 858 1.49 25.27 18.17
C HIS A 858 1.59 25.71 19.63
N VAL A 859 1.05 24.93 20.55
CA VAL A 859 1.14 25.26 21.99
C VAL A 859 2.58 25.22 22.49
N ALA A 860 3.38 24.28 21.98
CA ALA A 860 4.80 24.19 22.30
C ALA A 860 5.57 25.42 21.86
N GLU A 861 5.34 25.90 20.65
CA GLU A 861 5.98 27.10 20.10
C GLU A 861 5.61 28.35 20.92
N GLU A 862 4.33 28.50 21.26
CA GLU A 862 3.87 29.62 22.10
C GLU A 862 4.57 29.63 23.45
N LEU A 863 4.63 28.50 24.14
CA LEU A 863 5.24 28.38 25.46
C LEU A 863 6.76 28.56 25.43
N TRP A 864 7.42 28.07 24.37
CA TRP A 864 8.85 28.20 24.14
C TRP A 864 9.25 29.69 24.05
N HIS A 865 8.55 30.44 23.22
CA HIS A 865 8.78 31.89 23.10
C HIS A 865 8.40 32.65 24.36
N ALA A 866 7.31 32.24 25.03
CA ALA A 866 6.91 32.85 26.30
C ALA A 866 7.97 32.71 27.40
N MET A 867 8.78 31.65 27.35
CA MET A 867 9.90 31.44 28.28
C MET A 867 11.17 32.20 27.92
N GLY A 868 11.14 33.07 26.87
CA GLY A 868 12.19 33.99 26.52
C GLY A 868 13.11 33.55 25.38
N HIS A 869 12.71 32.56 24.59
CA HIS A 869 13.44 32.15 23.40
C HIS A 869 13.02 32.91 22.16
N ASP A 870 13.97 33.29 21.33
CA ASP A 870 13.76 33.99 20.06
C ASP A 870 13.76 33.03 18.84
N THR A 871 14.24 31.81 19.02
CA THR A 871 14.30 30.79 17.98
C THR A 871 13.09 29.87 18.04
N THR A 872 12.80 29.18 16.93
CA THR A 872 11.72 28.19 16.92
C THR A 872 12.01 27.00 17.83
N VAL A 873 10.97 26.47 18.47
CA VAL A 873 11.08 25.22 19.26
C VAL A 873 11.52 24.04 18.40
N CYS A 874 11.29 24.09 17.10
CA CYS A 874 11.70 23.03 16.17
C CYS A 874 13.21 22.81 16.12
N ASP A 875 14.01 23.83 16.45
CA ASP A 875 15.47 23.81 16.47
C ASP A 875 16.05 23.70 17.89
N ALA A 876 15.21 23.47 18.88
CA ALA A 876 15.65 23.13 20.23
C ALA A 876 16.34 21.75 20.23
N GLN A 877 17.04 21.47 21.30
CA GLN A 877 17.64 20.15 21.49
C GLN A 877 16.69 19.23 22.24
N TRP A 878 16.51 18.01 21.75
CA TRP A 878 15.75 16.98 22.47
C TRP A 878 16.34 16.72 23.84
N PRO A 879 15.53 16.69 24.91
CA PRO A 879 16.02 16.52 26.27
C PRO A 879 16.73 15.17 26.45
N GLU A 880 17.89 15.22 27.12
CA GLU A 880 18.65 14.02 27.44
C GLU A 880 18.08 13.31 28.68
N PHE A 881 17.95 11.98 28.58
CA PHE A 881 17.57 11.15 29.69
C PHE A 881 18.74 10.90 30.64
N ASN A 882 18.54 11.17 31.93
CA ASN A 882 19.49 10.84 32.97
C ASN A 882 18.90 9.82 33.96
N PRO A 883 19.35 8.56 33.97
CA PRO A 883 18.81 7.51 34.82
C PRO A 883 19.00 7.77 36.32
N ALA A 884 19.92 8.65 36.71
CA ALA A 884 20.15 9.02 38.11
C ALA A 884 18.91 9.62 38.80
N PHE A 885 18.03 10.28 38.04
CA PHE A 885 16.78 10.85 38.55
C PHE A 885 15.66 9.81 38.77
N LEU A 886 15.83 8.61 38.27
CA LEU A 886 14.87 7.49 38.51
C LEU A 886 15.21 6.64 39.71
N VAL A 887 16.40 6.85 40.31
CA VAL A 887 16.82 6.14 41.50
C VAL A 887 15.90 6.61 42.66
N GLU A 888 15.15 5.68 43.24
CA GLU A 888 14.32 5.97 44.36
C GLU A 888 15.21 6.23 45.59
N SER A 889 15.11 7.43 46.14
CA SER A 889 15.76 7.78 47.40
C SER A 889 14.99 7.21 48.61
N GLU A 890 13.74 6.86 48.44
CA GLU A 890 12.86 6.31 49.45
C GLU A 890 12.06 5.11 48.89
N MET A 891 11.85 4.12 49.73
CA MET A 891 10.95 2.99 49.48
C MET A 891 9.81 3.06 50.48
N GLN A 892 8.60 2.79 50.04
CA GLN A 892 7.44 2.69 50.88
C GLN A 892 7.12 1.21 51.17
N LEU A 893 7.09 0.85 52.42
CA LEU A 893 6.78 -0.52 52.86
C LEU A 893 5.43 -0.54 53.59
N THR A 894 4.64 -1.60 53.35
CA THR A 894 3.45 -1.88 54.09
C THR A 894 3.82 -2.54 55.42
N VAL A 895 3.43 -1.95 56.52
CA VAL A 895 3.65 -2.53 57.87
C VAL A 895 2.42 -3.35 58.24
N SER A 896 2.63 -4.63 58.56
CA SER A 896 1.61 -5.58 58.98
C SER A 896 1.94 -6.17 60.36
N PHE A 897 0.88 -6.54 61.07
CA PHE A 897 0.99 -7.25 62.34
C PHE A 897 0.23 -8.56 62.20
N ASN A 898 0.92 -9.66 62.49
CA ASN A 898 0.38 -11.03 62.31
C ASN A 898 -0.31 -11.23 60.95
N GLY A 899 0.34 -10.72 59.87
CA GLY A 899 -0.12 -10.87 58.48
C GLY A 899 -1.25 -9.91 58.06
N LYS A 900 -1.73 -9.03 58.93
CA LYS A 900 -2.75 -8.01 58.61
C LYS A 900 -2.07 -6.66 58.38
N ALA A 901 -2.20 -6.10 57.20
CA ALA A 901 -1.69 -4.76 56.82
C ALA A 901 -2.35 -3.70 57.74
N ARG A 902 -1.55 -2.75 58.26
CA ARG A 902 -2.00 -1.73 59.23
C ARG A 902 -1.74 -0.32 58.73
N PHE A 903 -0.55 -0.03 58.25
CA PHE A 903 -0.18 1.29 57.73
C PHE A 903 0.99 1.17 56.76
N GLN A 904 1.34 2.28 56.12
CA GLN A 904 2.50 2.37 55.20
C GLN A 904 3.52 3.32 55.80
N LYS A 905 4.80 3.00 55.71
CA LYS A 905 5.90 3.83 56.18
C LYS A 905 6.99 3.92 55.11
N LYS A 906 7.54 5.12 54.97
CA LYS A 906 8.66 5.39 54.06
C LYS A 906 10.00 5.16 54.75
N PHE A 907 10.94 4.59 54.02
CA PHE A 907 12.30 4.34 54.41
C PHE A 907 13.28 4.76 53.32
N PRO A 908 14.52 5.15 53.62
CA PRO A 908 15.56 5.28 52.61
C PRO A 908 15.68 4.00 51.76
N ALA A 909 15.85 4.15 50.45
CA ALA A 909 15.92 3.01 49.51
C ALA A 909 17.06 2.02 49.81
N ASP A 910 18.11 2.50 50.46
CA ASP A 910 19.30 1.77 50.91
C ASP A 910 19.24 1.33 52.39
N ALA A 911 18.09 1.55 53.08
CA ALA A 911 17.93 1.18 54.49
C ALA A 911 18.15 -0.32 54.72
N LYS A 912 18.94 -0.66 55.72
CA LYS A 912 19.18 -2.04 56.08
C LYS A 912 18.00 -2.63 56.83
N ASN A 913 17.81 -3.91 56.71
CA ASN A 913 16.69 -4.60 57.33
C ASN A 913 16.62 -4.34 58.86
N ASP A 914 17.75 -4.27 59.52
CA ASP A 914 17.82 -4.00 60.95
C ASP A 914 17.32 -2.58 61.34
N ASP A 915 17.67 -1.59 60.51
CA ASP A 915 17.22 -0.20 60.67
C ASP A 915 15.70 -0.08 60.41
N ILE A 916 15.20 -0.82 59.40
CA ILE A 916 13.76 -0.89 59.08
C ILE A 916 13.00 -1.50 60.25
N GLN A 917 13.49 -2.61 60.79
CA GLN A 917 12.89 -3.29 61.98
C GLN A 917 12.81 -2.36 63.19
N ALA A 918 13.93 -1.69 63.49
CA ALA A 918 14.01 -0.76 64.61
C ALA A 918 13.07 0.43 64.45
N ALA A 919 13.01 1.01 63.25
CA ALA A 919 12.13 2.14 62.93
C ALA A 919 10.63 1.77 62.94
N VAL A 920 10.28 0.53 62.55
CA VAL A 920 8.90 0.05 62.62
C VAL A 920 8.48 -0.21 64.08
N LEU A 921 9.36 -0.79 64.87
CA LEU A 921 9.06 -1.04 66.30
C LEU A 921 8.96 0.24 67.11
N ALA A 922 9.70 1.28 66.75
CA ALA A 922 9.67 2.59 67.42
C ALA A 922 8.56 3.52 66.88
N ASP A 923 7.83 3.15 65.82
CA ASP A 923 6.79 3.98 65.24
C ASP A 923 5.56 4.11 66.19
N GLU A 924 5.05 5.34 66.31
CA GLU A 924 3.85 5.58 67.15
C GLU A 924 2.63 4.77 66.70
N GLN A 925 2.47 4.58 65.38
CA GLN A 925 1.37 3.76 64.87
C GLN A 925 1.52 2.27 65.20
N SER A 926 2.75 1.81 65.42
CA SER A 926 3.03 0.44 65.84
C SER A 926 2.69 0.18 67.29
N GLN A 927 2.78 1.20 68.16
CA GLN A 927 2.62 1.04 69.58
C GLN A 927 1.27 0.44 70.00
N LYS A 928 0.17 0.83 69.38
CA LYS A 928 -1.17 0.27 69.62
C LYS A 928 -1.34 -1.22 69.26
N TYR A 929 -0.40 -1.74 68.43
CA TYR A 929 -0.39 -3.17 68.06
C TYR A 929 0.64 -3.96 68.89
N LEU A 930 1.58 -3.24 69.53
CA LEU A 930 2.62 -3.80 70.44
C LEU A 930 2.22 -3.79 71.90
N ASP A 931 1.25 -2.94 72.29
CA ASP A 931 0.85 -2.75 73.71
C ASP A 931 0.39 -4.08 74.33
N GLY A 932 1.10 -4.45 75.42
CA GLY A 932 0.85 -5.69 76.13
C GLY A 932 1.24 -6.97 75.43
N LYS A 933 1.99 -6.91 74.29
CA LYS A 933 2.38 -8.07 73.54
C LYS A 933 3.88 -8.21 73.40
N GLN A 934 4.33 -9.44 73.27
CA GLN A 934 5.73 -9.77 73.06
C GLN A 934 6.01 -9.91 71.55
N VAL A 935 6.99 -9.19 71.03
CA VAL A 935 7.48 -9.35 69.64
C VAL A 935 8.25 -10.67 69.52
N ILE A 936 7.77 -11.55 68.68
CA ILE A 936 8.40 -12.85 68.42
C ILE A 936 9.42 -12.69 67.27
N LYS A 937 9.03 -12.02 66.21
CA LYS A 937 9.86 -11.87 65.01
C LYS A 937 9.37 -10.70 64.17
N VAL A 938 10.31 -10.00 63.53
CA VAL A 938 10.04 -9.01 62.48
C VAL A 938 10.60 -9.54 61.16
N ILE A 939 9.78 -9.66 60.14
CA ILE A 939 10.14 -10.15 58.81
C ILE A 939 10.07 -8.97 57.87
N VAL A 940 11.21 -8.61 57.28
CA VAL A 940 11.31 -7.59 56.26
C VAL A 940 11.44 -8.27 54.90
N VAL A 941 10.46 -8.06 54.02
CA VAL A 941 10.56 -8.45 52.62
C VAL A 941 10.93 -7.20 51.83
N PRO A 942 12.14 -7.12 51.27
CA PRO A 942 12.61 -5.93 50.60
C PRO A 942 11.62 -5.42 49.56
N LYS A 943 11.40 -4.11 49.52
CA LYS A 943 10.50 -3.40 48.60
C LYS A 943 9.03 -3.84 48.61
N LYS A 944 8.60 -4.60 49.60
CA LYS A 944 7.20 -5.09 49.71
C LYS A 944 6.53 -4.81 51.04
N ILE A 945 6.98 -5.47 52.09
CA ILE A 945 6.26 -5.51 53.35
C ILE A 945 7.20 -5.73 54.53
N VAL A 946 6.82 -5.16 55.68
CA VAL A 946 7.35 -5.52 57.01
C VAL A 946 6.26 -6.19 57.81
N ASN A 947 6.43 -7.41 58.25
CA ASN A 947 5.48 -8.10 59.06
C ASN A 947 6.04 -8.33 60.48
N VAL A 948 5.38 -7.75 61.47
CA VAL A 948 5.69 -7.92 62.90
C VAL A 948 4.82 -9.04 63.45
N VAL A 949 5.45 -10.11 63.91
CA VAL A 949 4.77 -11.22 64.55
C VAL A 949 4.77 -10.98 66.06
N VAL A 950 3.61 -10.86 66.67
CA VAL A 950 3.41 -10.61 68.13
C VAL A 950 2.53 -11.70 68.74
N LYS A 951 2.75 -12.01 70.02
CA LYS A 951 2.00 -12.93 70.79
C LYS A 951 1.45 -12.25 72.03
#